data_980b76fefbc292fc19c71049992325b8
#
_entry.id   980b76fefbc292fc19c71049992325b8
#
_cell.length_a   1.000
_cell.length_b   1.000
_cell.length_c   1.000
_cell.angle_alpha   90.00
_cell.angle_beta   90.00
_cell.angle_gamma   90.00
#
_symmetry.space_group_name_H-M   'P 1'
#
loop_
_entity.id
_entity.type
_entity.pdbx_description
1 polymer ?
#
loop_
_entity_poly.entity_id
_entity_poly.type
_entity_poly.pdbx_seq_one_letter_code
_entity_poly.pdbx_strand_id
1 'polypeptide(L)'
;MLIDSKLLPKLAKIEEYYMEMRFKKVAEISPMQMYETREHLRREPDKNTNVKWRNVNRGQRWGGSGVTAWFRGDFRLPMDCEGKKVFLNARTGGESLLLMNGEPQGVFDRFHPIVLLTMKGRTGDRYHIALESYSGSTFPGTQPHEKDIVVAPKSLVFDGADILLQREDVCDFVYNLRVLRQLINALDEHSLRRNQIIKALNKVFAVIDFIPMDQPEKVWRPKLAQARKIMQPLMENKNAPTTPTFGVVNHSHIDTAWLWTLAETRRKCARTFSSMLNLMEQYPEAVFIQSAPCHAEMIREDYPEIFERMKKIARARRWEPNGGMWVEAEVNIASGESLVRNFLFGQQATREMFDYTSDTLWLPDVFGFPASLPQIMRGCGVEYFCTTKLDWNDSTRFPYDTFHWKGIDGTTVLVHFNTIACWADPESLHEFWKRVQHKEIQDRRLCAIGHGDGGGGPMMEMLEVARRIEDLEGCPRIRHTTVSKFMKGVRDELQELPTWSGEMYLENHRGTLTSIADIKRLNRKAEIALRNAEFINVLAASGKGFSYPKEDLRKIWKNLLILQFHDILPGSSIKQVNIEAIDSYQKILREAQALERRALENISHKEKKSNGMNILLFNSLSWERSGEINLEKIPAGFIPSDENIQS
;
A
#
# COMPACT_ATOMS: atom_id res chain seq x y z
N MET A 1 42.04 -11.04 -18.64
CA MET A 1 40.60 -10.70 -18.48
C MET A 1 39.96 -11.84 -17.71
N LEU A 2 39.21 -11.53 -16.67
CA LEU A 2 38.47 -12.54 -15.91
C LEU A 2 37.26 -13.02 -16.72
N ILE A 3 36.96 -14.30 -16.62
CA ILE A 3 35.70 -14.86 -17.14
C ILE A 3 34.54 -14.44 -16.24
N ASP A 4 33.30 -14.42 -16.74
CA ASP A 4 32.11 -13.93 -16.06
C ASP A 4 31.91 -14.55 -14.69
N SER A 5 32.04 -15.86 -14.57
CA SER A 5 31.87 -16.58 -13.29
C SER A 5 32.84 -16.16 -12.18
N LYS A 6 33.96 -15.53 -12.53
CA LYS A 6 34.94 -14.97 -11.58
C LYS A 6 34.81 -13.47 -11.42
N LEU A 7 34.44 -12.74 -12.49
CA LEU A 7 34.31 -11.28 -12.50
C LEU A 7 33.10 -10.82 -11.70
N LEU A 8 31.91 -11.39 -11.98
CA LEU A 8 30.65 -10.94 -11.38
C LEU A 8 30.62 -11.01 -9.85
N PRO A 9 31.06 -12.10 -9.18
CA PRO A 9 31.10 -12.12 -7.71
C PRO A 9 32.05 -11.07 -7.11
N LYS A 10 33.16 -10.79 -7.78
CA LYS A 10 34.13 -9.77 -7.34
C LYS A 10 33.55 -8.35 -7.47
N LEU A 11 32.86 -8.07 -8.57
CA LEU A 11 32.17 -6.79 -8.78
C LEU A 11 31.00 -6.60 -7.79
N ALA A 12 30.26 -7.67 -7.48
CA ALA A 12 29.23 -7.64 -6.46
C ALA A 12 29.79 -7.26 -5.08
N LYS A 13 30.96 -7.81 -4.73
CA LYS A 13 31.65 -7.46 -3.48
C LYS A 13 32.15 -6.02 -3.45
N ILE A 14 32.66 -5.51 -4.56
CA ILE A 14 33.03 -4.10 -4.70
C ILE A 14 31.80 -3.20 -4.59
N GLU A 15 30.69 -3.59 -5.21
CA GLU A 15 29.41 -2.88 -5.08
C GLU A 15 29.00 -2.76 -3.62
N GLU A 16 29.04 -3.84 -2.82
CA GLU A 16 28.74 -3.81 -1.38
C GLU A 16 29.61 -2.77 -0.64
N TYR A 17 30.91 -2.77 -0.86
CA TYR A 17 31.82 -1.83 -0.20
C TYR A 17 31.46 -0.37 -0.51
N TYR A 18 31.22 -0.03 -1.77
CA TYR A 18 30.87 1.34 -2.15
C TYR A 18 29.44 1.72 -1.80
N MET A 19 28.52 0.74 -1.67
CA MET A 19 27.18 0.98 -1.15
C MET A 19 27.22 1.50 0.30
N GLU A 20 28.08 0.97 1.14
CA GLU A 20 28.28 1.44 2.51
C GLU A 20 28.90 2.84 2.55
N MET A 21 29.70 3.20 1.56
CA MET A 21 30.41 4.48 1.49
C MET A 21 29.60 5.63 0.87
N ARG A 22 28.39 5.39 0.38
CA ARG A 22 27.56 6.42 -0.26
C ARG A 22 27.32 7.65 0.63
N PHE A 23 27.36 7.45 1.93
CA PHE A 23 27.12 8.51 2.91
C PHE A 23 28.29 8.64 3.86
N LYS A 24 28.65 9.89 4.17
CA LYS A 24 29.67 10.23 5.16
C LYS A 24 28.99 10.76 6.40
N LYS A 25 29.22 10.13 7.55
CA LYS A 25 28.84 10.69 8.86
C LYS A 25 29.64 11.98 9.11
N VAL A 26 28.95 13.05 9.46
CA VAL A 26 29.57 14.35 9.80
C VAL A 26 29.33 14.76 11.26
N ALA A 27 28.25 14.28 11.87
CA ALA A 27 27.98 14.49 13.28
C ALA A 27 27.09 13.40 13.85
N GLU A 28 27.07 13.28 15.15
CA GLU A 28 26.13 12.47 15.93
C GLU A 28 25.15 13.38 16.66
N ILE A 29 23.89 12.95 16.75
CA ILE A 29 22.88 13.64 17.54
C ILE A 29 22.94 13.11 18.96
N SER A 30 23.40 13.95 19.88
CA SER A 30 23.57 13.60 21.29
C SER A 30 23.43 14.87 22.16
N PRO A 31 22.79 14.80 23.34
CA PRO A 31 22.13 13.62 23.90
C PRO A 31 20.79 13.30 23.23
N MET A 32 20.43 12.02 23.22
CA MET A 32 19.09 11.55 22.88
C MET A 32 18.33 11.16 24.16
N GLN A 33 17.02 11.37 24.15
CA GLN A 33 16.12 10.97 25.23
C GLN A 33 15.08 9.98 24.72
N MET A 34 14.58 9.12 25.60
CA MET A 34 13.57 8.09 25.28
C MET A 34 12.43 8.08 26.31
N TYR A 35 11.23 7.76 25.82
CA TYR A 35 10.03 7.47 26.59
C TYR A 35 9.30 6.27 26.00
N GLU A 36 8.91 5.28 26.80
CA GLU A 36 8.18 4.09 26.37
C GLU A 36 6.71 4.17 26.82
N THR A 37 5.80 3.74 25.94
CA THR A 37 4.36 3.68 26.18
C THR A 37 3.69 2.53 25.43
N ARG A 38 2.48 2.16 25.83
CA ARG A 38 1.60 1.27 25.07
C ARG A 38 0.45 2.02 24.38
N GLU A 39 0.41 3.33 24.58
CA GLU A 39 -0.59 4.20 23.97
C GLU A 39 -0.14 4.61 22.57
N HIS A 40 -1.11 4.74 21.66
CA HIS A 40 -0.91 5.26 20.32
C HIS A 40 -0.92 6.79 20.34
N LEU A 41 0.19 7.38 20.75
CA LEU A 41 0.36 8.84 20.68
C LEU A 41 0.77 9.22 19.26
N ARG A 42 0.01 10.12 18.64
CA ARG A 42 0.27 10.61 17.26
C ARG A 42 1.18 11.83 17.20
N ARG A 43 1.52 12.34 18.37
CA ARG A 43 2.39 13.50 18.57
C ARG A 43 3.40 13.18 19.64
N GLU A 44 4.56 13.82 19.57
CA GLU A 44 5.52 13.78 20.67
C GLU A 44 4.82 14.21 21.96
N PRO A 45 4.99 13.46 23.06
CA PRO A 45 4.44 13.84 24.36
C PRO A 45 4.93 15.24 24.79
N ASP A 46 3.97 16.14 25.08
CA ASP A 46 4.26 17.50 25.49
C ASP A 46 5.09 17.54 26.82
N LYS A 47 5.91 18.56 26.94
CA LYS A 47 6.68 18.86 28.16
C LYS A 47 5.77 19.07 29.39
N ASN A 48 4.53 19.42 29.19
CA ASN A 48 3.51 19.61 30.24
C ASN A 48 2.79 18.32 30.68
N THR A 49 3.01 17.21 29.98
CA THR A 49 2.52 15.89 30.40
C THR A 49 3.48 15.30 31.44
N ASN A 50 2.95 14.53 32.39
CA ASN A 50 3.74 13.88 33.45
C ASN A 50 4.66 12.74 32.91
N VAL A 51 5.24 12.94 31.72
CA VAL A 51 6.06 11.98 30.99
C VAL A 51 7.51 12.07 31.47
N LYS A 52 8.04 10.97 31.97
CA LYS A 52 9.45 10.87 32.38
C LYS A 52 10.35 10.47 31.22
N TRP A 53 10.93 11.45 30.55
CA TRP A 53 11.98 11.23 29.58
C TRP A 53 13.28 10.80 30.29
N ARG A 54 13.97 9.82 29.74
CA ARG A 54 15.28 9.35 30.20
C ARG A 54 16.31 9.44 29.09
N ASN A 55 17.56 9.73 29.42
CA ASN A 55 18.63 9.68 28.43
C ASN A 55 18.78 8.25 27.91
N VAL A 56 19.09 8.11 26.63
CA VAL A 56 19.32 6.83 25.97
C VAL A 56 20.70 6.85 25.32
N ASN A 57 21.45 5.77 25.51
CA ASN A 57 22.78 5.57 24.95
C ASN A 57 22.77 4.44 23.92
N ARG A 58 23.76 4.42 23.03
CA ARG A 58 23.97 3.31 22.09
C ARG A 58 24.06 1.98 22.84
N GLY A 59 23.46 0.93 22.26
CA GLY A 59 23.37 -0.40 22.83
C GLY A 59 22.25 -0.59 23.85
N GLN A 60 21.55 0.47 24.25
CA GLN A 60 20.45 0.36 25.20
C GLN A 60 19.23 -0.36 24.59
N ARG A 61 18.70 -1.33 25.36
CA ARG A 61 17.53 -2.11 24.97
C ARG A 61 16.24 -1.40 25.35
N TRP A 62 15.21 -1.62 24.52
CA TRP A 62 13.85 -1.12 24.70
C TRP A 62 12.84 -2.04 24.01
N GLY A 63 11.55 -1.78 24.21
CA GLY A 63 10.47 -2.46 23.46
C GLY A 63 9.82 -3.57 24.26
N GLY A 64 9.12 -4.43 23.53
CA GLY A 64 8.24 -5.50 24.00
C GLY A 64 7.03 -5.59 23.11
N SER A 65 6.17 -6.59 23.29
CA SER A 65 4.96 -6.72 22.45
C SER A 65 4.07 -5.48 22.59
N GLY A 66 3.80 -4.80 21.46
CA GLY A 66 2.93 -3.62 21.39
C GLY A 66 3.49 -2.36 22.06
N VAL A 67 4.80 -2.30 22.34
CA VAL A 67 5.43 -1.12 22.93
C VAL A 67 5.81 -0.13 21.83
N THR A 68 5.52 1.15 22.06
CA THR A 68 6.03 2.29 21.28
C THR A 68 7.04 3.03 22.14
N ALA A 69 8.20 3.37 21.56
CA ALA A 69 9.16 4.27 22.20
C ALA A 69 9.27 5.56 21.39
N TRP A 70 9.17 6.66 22.08
CA TRP A 70 9.50 7.97 21.56
C TRP A 70 10.96 8.28 21.86
N PHE A 71 11.72 8.63 20.80
CA PHE A 71 13.07 9.14 20.95
C PHE A 71 13.10 10.58 20.49
N ARG A 72 13.88 11.45 21.15
CA ARG A 72 14.03 12.84 20.75
C ARG A 72 15.43 13.36 20.96
N GLY A 73 15.80 14.37 20.18
CA GLY A 73 17.06 15.07 20.29
C GLY A 73 17.08 16.38 19.53
N ASP A 74 17.88 17.30 20.02
CA ASP A 74 18.12 18.60 19.40
C ASP A 74 19.54 18.65 18.84
N PHE A 75 19.73 19.28 17.68
CA PHE A 75 21.04 19.45 17.08
C PHE A 75 21.13 20.72 16.22
N ARG A 76 22.37 21.06 15.87
CA ARG A 76 22.66 22.10 14.87
C ARG A 76 23.45 21.52 13.72
N LEU A 77 23.19 21.99 12.51
CA LEU A 77 23.98 21.57 11.36
C LEU A 77 25.43 22.07 11.47
N PRO A 78 26.41 21.15 11.32
CA PRO A 78 27.82 21.51 11.29
C PRO A 78 28.18 22.24 9.97
N MET A 79 29.35 22.88 9.95
CA MET A 79 29.88 23.65 8.82
C MET A 79 29.99 22.81 7.53
N ASP A 80 30.29 21.53 7.63
CA ASP A 80 30.38 20.60 6.51
C ASP A 80 29.07 20.51 5.70
N CYS A 81 27.91 20.85 6.29
CA CYS A 81 26.58 20.79 5.67
C CYS A 81 26.24 22.00 4.80
N GLU A 82 27.05 23.07 4.82
CA GLU A 82 26.72 24.31 4.10
C GLU A 82 26.48 24.07 2.60
N GLY A 83 25.27 24.45 2.13
CA GLY A 83 24.86 24.35 0.72
C GLY A 83 24.63 22.94 0.21
N LYS A 84 24.74 21.89 1.03
CA LYS A 84 24.67 20.47 0.62
C LYS A 84 23.34 19.83 1.00
N LYS A 85 23.01 18.73 0.32
CA LYS A 85 21.95 17.80 0.76
C LYS A 85 22.39 17.12 2.05
N VAL A 86 21.56 17.21 3.08
CA VAL A 86 21.83 16.64 4.39
C VAL A 86 20.81 15.53 4.66
N PHE A 87 21.29 14.42 5.16
CA PHE A 87 20.49 13.26 5.49
C PHE A 87 20.61 12.90 6.96
N LEU A 88 19.62 12.16 7.42
CA LEU A 88 19.59 11.61 8.78
C LEU A 88 19.55 10.09 8.70
N ASN A 89 20.26 9.42 9.60
CA ASN A 89 20.16 8.00 9.87
C ASN A 89 19.90 7.80 11.36
N ALA A 90 18.74 7.25 11.72
CA ALA A 90 18.40 6.94 13.12
C ALA A 90 18.11 5.44 13.24
N ARG A 91 18.85 4.78 14.11
CA ARG A 91 18.82 3.33 14.28
C ARG A 91 18.19 2.97 15.62
N THR A 92 16.87 2.95 15.64
CA THR A 92 16.08 2.60 16.82
C THR A 92 15.89 1.08 16.98
N GLY A 93 16.08 0.31 15.89
CA GLY A 93 15.82 -1.12 15.83
C GLY A 93 14.37 -1.48 15.47
N GLY A 94 13.44 -0.52 15.50
CA GLY A 94 12.04 -0.66 15.12
C GLY A 94 11.68 0.19 13.91
N GLU A 95 10.45 0.02 13.39
CA GLU A 95 9.89 0.95 12.40
C GLU A 95 9.58 2.29 13.06
N SER A 96 10.12 3.39 12.53
CA SER A 96 10.05 4.70 13.17
C SER A 96 9.56 5.78 12.23
N LEU A 97 8.49 6.48 12.60
CA LEU A 97 8.09 7.72 11.95
C LEU A 97 9.00 8.85 12.46
N LEU A 98 9.66 9.55 11.55
CA LEU A 98 10.44 10.75 11.86
C LEU A 98 9.55 11.99 11.84
N LEU A 99 9.53 12.72 12.95
CA LEU A 99 9.02 14.08 13.02
C LEU A 99 10.22 15.04 13.13
N MET A 100 10.22 16.06 12.31
CA MET A 100 11.22 17.14 12.32
C MET A 100 10.51 18.44 12.65
N ASN A 101 10.90 19.07 13.75
CA ASN A 101 10.23 20.25 14.28
C ASN A 101 8.72 20.08 14.45
N GLY A 102 8.29 18.86 14.82
CA GLY A 102 6.89 18.47 15.00
C GLY A 102 6.17 17.98 13.74
N GLU A 103 6.77 18.09 12.56
CA GLU A 103 6.17 17.68 11.28
C GLU A 103 6.68 16.32 10.80
N PRO A 104 5.82 15.38 10.38
CA PRO A 104 6.24 14.10 9.84
C PRO A 104 7.04 14.26 8.53
N GLN A 105 8.22 13.65 8.46
CA GLN A 105 9.15 13.81 7.32
C GLN A 105 9.52 12.53 6.61
N GLY A 106 9.48 11.37 7.26
CA GLY A 106 9.88 10.11 6.64
C GLY A 106 9.84 8.95 7.62
N VAL A 107 10.40 7.83 7.22
CA VAL A 107 10.44 6.59 8.01
C VAL A 107 11.87 6.08 8.12
N PHE A 108 12.17 5.47 9.25
CA PHE A 108 13.32 4.58 9.40
C PHE A 108 12.81 3.15 9.59
N ASP A 109 13.17 2.29 8.66
CA ASP A 109 12.93 0.85 8.72
C ASP A 109 14.08 0.10 8.03
N ARG A 110 13.94 -1.21 7.83
CA ARG A 110 14.96 -2.04 7.16
C ARG A 110 15.23 -1.65 5.71
N PHE A 111 14.27 -0.99 5.05
CA PHE A 111 14.36 -0.57 3.65
C PHE A 111 14.75 0.90 3.51
N HIS A 112 14.42 1.71 4.53
CA HIS A 112 14.61 3.16 4.53
C HIS A 112 15.50 3.59 5.70
N PRO A 113 16.81 3.20 5.69
CA PRO A 113 17.71 3.54 6.79
C PRO A 113 18.10 5.02 6.81
N ILE A 114 17.79 5.78 5.77
CA ILE A 114 18.25 7.14 5.54
C ILE A 114 17.09 8.01 5.05
N VAL A 115 16.90 9.17 5.69
CA VAL A 115 15.87 10.16 5.33
C VAL A 115 16.52 11.48 4.98
N LEU A 116 16.05 12.14 3.91
CA LEU A 116 16.47 13.51 3.57
C LEU A 116 15.98 14.47 4.64
N LEU A 117 16.92 15.20 5.25
CA LEU A 117 16.65 16.27 6.21
C LEU A 117 16.39 17.60 5.48
N THR A 118 17.27 17.96 4.55
CA THR A 118 17.14 19.17 3.72
C THR A 118 17.93 19.05 2.42
N MET A 119 17.40 19.63 1.35
CA MET A 119 18.09 19.72 0.05
C MET A 119 19.26 20.69 0.07
N LYS A 120 19.27 21.65 1.01
CA LYS A 120 20.30 22.68 1.09
C LYS A 120 20.50 23.12 2.55
N GLY A 121 21.44 22.47 3.23
CA GLY A 121 21.79 22.77 4.63
C GLY A 121 22.38 24.15 4.78
N ARG A 122 22.15 24.76 5.94
CA ARG A 122 22.81 26.01 6.39
C ARG A 122 23.48 25.74 7.72
N THR A 123 24.72 26.15 7.83
CA THR A 123 25.51 26.01 9.07
C THR A 123 24.79 26.68 10.24
N GLY A 124 24.65 25.92 11.34
CA GLY A 124 24.02 26.43 12.56
C GLY A 124 22.50 26.35 12.61
N ASP A 125 21.83 25.95 11.50
CA ASP A 125 20.38 25.68 11.52
C ASP A 125 20.05 24.67 12.62
N ARG A 126 19.01 24.97 13.39
CA ARG A 126 18.56 24.15 14.52
C ARG A 126 17.43 23.24 14.11
N TYR A 127 17.52 21.99 14.53
CA TYR A 127 16.49 20.97 14.33
C TYR A 127 16.18 20.29 15.64
N HIS A 128 14.89 20.03 15.83
CA HIS A 128 14.39 19.08 16.81
C HIS A 128 13.88 17.86 16.06
N ILE A 129 14.32 16.66 16.48
CA ILE A 129 13.77 15.42 15.94
C ILE A 129 13.05 14.66 17.03
N ALA A 130 11.91 14.06 16.64
CA ALA A 130 11.24 13.05 17.43
C ALA A 130 10.98 11.81 16.55
N LEU A 131 11.13 10.63 17.13
CA LEU A 131 10.95 9.35 16.45
C LEU A 131 9.88 8.56 17.20
N GLU A 132 8.74 8.29 16.55
CA GLU A 132 7.75 7.33 17.03
C GLU A 132 8.16 5.95 16.55
N SER A 133 8.75 5.14 17.43
CA SER A 133 9.32 3.84 17.08
C SER A 133 8.48 2.71 17.64
N TYR A 134 8.04 1.81 16.78
CA TYR A 134 7.19 0.69 17.17
C TYR A 134 7.97 -0.63 17.20
N SER A 135 7.88 -1.35 18.32
CA SER A 135 8.60 -2.62 18.48
C SER A 135 7.92 -3.82 17.84
N GLY A 136 6.70 -3.62 17.29
CA GLY A 136 5.87 -4.69 16.78
C GLY A 136 5.04 -5.36 17.87
N SER A 137 4.00 -6.08 17.46
CA SER A 137 3.18 -6.92 18.33
C SER A 137 3.50 -8.37 18.10
N THR A 138 3.48 -9.17 19.16
CA THR A 138 3.48 -10.63 19.09
C THR A 138 2.05 -11.09 19.27
N PHE A 139 1.45 -11.56 18.17
CA PHE A 139 0.15 -12.20 18.21
C PHE A 139 0.34 -13.72 18.17
N PRO A 140 -0.27 -14.47 19.11
CA PRO A 140 -0.21 -15.93 19.06
C PRO A 140 -0.99 -16.44 17.85
N GLY A 141 -0.30 -17.25 17.03
CA GLY A 141 -0.88 -17.92 15.89
C GLY A 141 -1.32 -17.02 14.74
N THR A 142 -1.20 -17.53 13.54
CA THR A 142 -1.78 -16.94 12.31
C THR A 142 -2.96 -17.74 11.82
N GLN A 143 -3.09 -18.99 12.28
CA GLN A 143 -4.15 -19.89 11.90
C GLN A 143 -5.19 -20.03 13.02
N PRO A 144 -6.49 -20.20 12.71
CA PRO A 144 -7.55 -20.29 13.71
C PRO A 144 -7.40 -21.44 14.70
N HIS A 145 -6.74 -22.52 14.27
CA HIS A 145 -6.53 -23.74 15.06
C HIS A 145 -5.19 -23.77 15.83
N GLU A 146 -4.33 -22.78 15.62
CA GLU A 146 -3.07 -22.69 16.37
C GLU A 146 -3.35 -22.39 17.84
N LYS A 147 -2.68 -23.12 18.73
CA LYS A 147 -2.67 -22.82 20.15
C LYS A 147 -1.89 -21.54 20.39
N ASP A 148 -2.21 -20.85 21.49
CA ASP A 148 -1.48 -19.68 21.90
C ASP A 148 0.01 -20.02 22.09
N ILE A 149 0.86 -19.52 21.21
CA ILE A 149 2.30 -19.67 21.29
C ILE A 149 2.81 -18.52 22.15
N VAL A 150 3.50 -18.87 23.25
CA VAL A 150 4.22 -17.85 24.04
C VAL A 150 5.44 -17.42 23.25
N VAL A 151 5.35 -16.28 22.61
CA VAL A 151 6.48 -15.64 21.90
C VAL A 151 7.18 -14.70 22.87
N ALA A 152 8.51 -14.82 22.96
CA ALA A 152 9.29 -13.91 23.79
C ALA A 152 9.08 -12.44 23.37
N PRO A 153 8.96 -11.51 24.33
CA PRO A 153 8.82 -10.10 24.03
C PRO A 153 9.95 -9.62 23.12
N LYS A 154 9.62 -8.92 22.04
CA LYS A 154 10.61 -8.38 21.13
C LYS A 154 11.42 -7.30 21.83
N SER A 155 12.73 -7.51 21.95
CA SER A 155 13.67 -6.53 22.50
C SER A 155 14.49 -5.93 21.37
N LEU A 156 14.44 -4.61 21.24
CA LEU A 156 15.14 -3.83 20.23
C LEU A 156 16.32 -3.09 20.86
N VAL A 157 17.24 -2.62 20.02
CA VAL A 157 18.44 -1.89 20.46
C VAL A 157 18.47 -0.54 19.79
N PHE A 158 18.60 0.52 20.58
CA PHE A 158 18.91 1.85 20.07
C PHE A 158 20.41 1.95 19.74
N ASP A 159 20.76 2.25 18.48
CA ASP A 159 22.15 2.38 18.03
C ASP A 159 22.49 3.80 17.52
N GLY A 160 21.81 4.82 18.05
CA GLY A 160 22.13 6.22 17.81
C GLY A 160 21.44 6.85 16.61
N ALA A 161 21.71 8.12 16.43
CA ALA A 161 21.25 8.93 15.29
C ALA A 161 22.41 9.79 14.77
N ASP A 162 22.60 9.79 13.44
CA ASP A 162 23.74 10.42 12.78
C ASP A 162 23.30 11.37 11.65
N ILE A 163 24.02 12.49 11.50
CA ILE A 163 23.88 13.42 10.38
C ILE A 163 24.85 13.00 9.29
N LEU A 164 24.33 12.87 8.08
CA LEU A 164 25.05 12.31 6.95
C LEU A 164 25.09 13.29 5.77
N LEU A 165 26.18 13.24 5.02
CA LEU A 165 26.30 13.87 3.69
C LEU A 165 26.44 12.81 2.62
N GLN A 166 25.67 12.95 1.54
CA GLN A 166 25.77 12.07 0.39
C GLN A 166 27.07 12.31 -0.38
N ARG A 167 27.74 11.23 -0.76
CA ARG A 167 28.85 11.25 -1.71
C ARG A 167 28.34 10.93 -3.10
N GLU A 168 27.98 11.97 -3.85
CA GLU A 168 27.37 11.81 -5.18
C GLU A 168 28.24 11.02 -6.15
N ASP A 169 29.57 11.23 -6.13
CA ASP A 169 30.52 10.48 -6.94
C ASP A 169 30.53 8.97 -6.66
N VAL A 170 30.35 8.58 -5.39
CA VAL A 170 30.24 7.18 -4.97
C VAL A 170 28.87 6.61 -5.39
N CYS A 171 27.80 7.37 -5.22
CA CYS A 171 26.46 6.98 -5.68
C CYS A 171 26.43 6.72 -7.18
N ASP A 172 26.98 7.64 -7.97
CA ASP A 172 27.06 7.48 -9.42
C ASP A 172 27.84 6.22 -9.83
N PHE A 173 28.98 5.99 -9.16
CA PHE A 173 29.78 4.81 -9.44
C PHE A 173 29.01 3.53 -9.13
N VAL A 174 28.47 3.40 -7.92
CA VAL A 174 27.91 2.13 -7.45
C VAL A 174 26.64 1.76 -8.18
N TYR A 175 25.77 2.73 -8.49
CA TYR A 175 24.53 2.45 -9.23
C TYR A 175 24.81 2.16 -10.72
N ASN A 176 25.79 2.82 -11.34
CA ASN A 176 26.22 2.47 -12.69
C ASN A 176 26.83 1.06 -12.75
N LEU A 177 27.65 0.71 -11.75
CA LEU A 177 28.22 -0.63 -11.64
C LEU A 177 27.13 -1.70 -11.49
N ARG A 178 26.14 -1.47 -10.62
CA ARG A 178 24.97 -2.35 -10.42
C ARG A 178 24.23 -2.59 -11.73
N VAL A 179 23.87 -1.51 -12.42
CA VAL A 179 23.12 -1.59 -13.70
C VAL A 179 23.89 -2.39 -14.74
N LEU A 180 25.18 -2.09 -14.94
CA LEU A 180 25.99 -2.79 -15.93
C LEU A 180 26.24 -4.25 -15.57
N ARG A 181 26.43 -4.57 -14.28
CA ARG A 181 26.57 -5.93 -13.79
C ARG A 181 25.29 -6.75 -14.03
N GLN A 182 24.12 -6.20 -13.72
CA GLN A 182 22.84 -6.83 -13.97
C GLN A 182 22.56 -7.02 -15.45
N LEU A 183 22.98 -6.09 -16.33
CA LEU A 183 22.86 -6.27 -17.77
C LEU A 183 23.68 -7.46 -18.32
N ILE A 184 24.83 -7.79 -17.74
CA ILE A 184 25.59 -8.99 -18.11
C ILE A 184 24.73 -10.25 -17.89
N ASN A 185 23.96 -10.31 -16.79
CA ASN A 185 23.10 -11.46 -16.49
C ASN A 185 21.82 -11.48 -17.36
N ALA A 186 21.31 -10.32 -17.72
CA ALA A 186 20.04 -10.19 -18.44
C ALA A 186 20.17 -10.37 -19.96
N LEU A 187 21.32 -10.02 -20.52
CA LEU A 187 21.57 -10.06 -21.97
C LEU A 187 22.02 -11.45 -22.46
N ASP A 188 21.66 -11.76 -23.70
CA ASP A 188 22.13 -12.96 -24.38
C ASP A 188 23.68 -13.05 -24.37
N GLU A 189 24.23 -14.25 -24.15
CA GLU A 189 25.66 -14.48 -23.99
C GLU A 189 26.48 -14.14 -25.24
N HIS A 190 25.86 -14.18 -26.40
CA HIS A 190 26.51 -13.89 -27.68
C HIS A 190 26.35 -12.42 -28.10
N SER A 191 25.60 -11.61 -27.35
CA SER A 191 25.37 -10.22 -27.73
C SER A 191 26.66 -9.39 -27.67
N LEU A 192 26.84 -8.52 -28.68
CA LEU A 192 27.96 -7.57 -28.72
C LEU A 192 27.95 -6.67 -27.47
N ARG A 193 26.78 -6.17 -27.10
CA ARG A 193 26.58 -5.27 -25.93
C ARG A 193 27.11 -5.90 -24.66
N ARG A 194 26.72 -7.14 -24.36
CA ARG A 194 27.16 -7.88 -23.18
C ARG A 194 28.68 -8.00 -23.13
N ASN A 195 29.30 -8.38 -24.25
CA ASN A 195 30.76 -8.54 -24.34
C ASN A 195 31.54 -7.22 -24.21
N GLN A 196 30.97 -6.09 -24.69
CA GLN A 196 31.51 -4.75 -24.47
C GLN A 196 31.48 -4.37 -22.99
N ILE A 197 30.36 -4.65 -22.28
CA ILE A 197 30.20 -4.41 -20.84
C ILE A 197 31.22 -5.24 -20.06
N ILE A 198 31.37 -6.54 -20.33
CA ILE A 198 32.36 -7.42 -19.71
C ILE A 198 33.79 -6.88 -19.88
N LYS A 199 34.15 -6.45 -21.10
CA LYS A 199 35.45 -5.86 -21.37
C LYS A 199 35.70 -4.60 -20.55
N ALA A 200 34.72 -3.73 -20.45
CA ALA A 200 34.85 -2.50 -19.68
C ALA A 200 34.90 -2.77 -18.16
N LEU A 201 34.04 -3.67 -17.64
CA LEU A 201 34.03 -3.99 -16.20
C LEU A 201 35.31 -4.76 -15.77
N ASN A 202 35.96 -5.51 -16.63
CA ASN A 202 37.33 -6.02 -16.38
C ASN A 202 38.35 -4.89 -16.20
N LYS A 203 38.26 -3.80 -16.99
CA LYS A 203 39.11 -2.61 -16.81
C LYS A 203 38.78 -1.87 -15.52
N VAL A 204 37.49 -1.75 -15.18
CA VAL A 204 37.01 -1.17 -13.89
C VAL A 204 37.61 -1.97 -12.74
N PHE A 205 37.46 -3.30 -12.77
CA PHE A 205 38.03 -4.18 -11.74
C PHE A 205 39.53 -3.98 -11.57
N ALA A 206 40.30 -3.91 -12.63
CA ALA A 206 41.75 -3.69 -12.56
C ALA A 206 42.14 -2.37 -11.88
N VAL A 207 41.27 -1.36 -11.91
CA VAL A 207 41.51 -0.06 -11.24
C VAL A 207 41.15 -0.07 -9.77
N ILE A 208 40.10 -0.83 -9.36
CA ILE A 208 39.48 -0.78 -8.05
C ILE A 208 39.53 -2.11 -7.28
N ASP A 209 40.43 -3.02 -7.63
CA ASP A 209 40.63 -4.31 -6.95
C ASP A 209 41.32 -4.10 -5.58
N PHE A 210 40.62 -3.51 -4.64
CA PHE A 210 41.03 -3.28 -3.24
C PHE A 210 39.82 -2.96 -2.36
N ILE A 211 40.00 -3.07 -1.04
CA ILE A 211 39.00 -2.66 -0.06
C ILE A 211 39.13 -1.13 0.16
N PRO A 212 38.13 -0.34 -0.29
CA PRO A 212 38.27 1.12 -0.25
C PRO A 212 38.28 1.69 1.16
N MET A 213 37.64 1.04 2.14
CA MET A 213 37.63 1.48 3.55
C MET A 213 39.00 1.39 4.20
N ASP A 214 39.86 0.50 3.73
CA ASP A 214 41.23 0.34 4.21
C ASP A 214 42.22 1.35 3.61
N GLN A 215 41.76 2.22 2.73
CA GLN A 215 42.58 3.19 2.05
C GLN A 215 42.14 4.63 2.36
N PRO A 216 43.10 5.58 2.46
CA PRO A 216 42.79 7.01 2.58
C PRO A 216 41.97 7.49 1.37
N GLU A 217 41.08 8.44 1.58
CA GLU A 217 40.21 9.01 0.53
C GLU A 217 41.01 9.54 -0.68
N LYS A 218 42.16 10.14 -0.46
CA LYS A 218 43.09 10.60 -1.49
C LYS A 218 43.60 9.50 -2.43
N VAL A 219 43.53 8.23 -2.01
CA VAL A 219 43.98 7.07 -2.80
C VAL A 219 42.84 6.47 -3.60
N TRP A 220 41.68 6.21 -2.97
CA TRP A 220 40.58 5.53 -3.64
C TRP A 220 39.74 6.46 -4.54
N ARG A 221 39.58 7.75 -4.18
CA ARG A 221 38.71 8.67 -4.95
C ARG A 221 39.18 8.93 -6.38
N PRO A 222 40.48 9.13 -6.68
CA PRO A 222 40.96 9.23 -8.06
C PRO A 222 40.72 7.96 -8.87
N LYS A 223 40.87 6.78 -8.25
CA LYS A 223 40.60 5.49 -8.91
C LYS A 223 39.09 5.32 -9.18
N LEU A 224 38.25 5.73 -8.25
CA LEU A 224 36.81 5.79 -8.49
C LEU A 224 36.45 6.66 -9.68
N ALA A 225 37.03 7.85 -9.79
CA ALA A 225 36.84 8.75 -10.93
C ALA A 225 37.26 8.09 -12.25
N GLN A 226 38.41 7.36 -12.29
CA GLN A 226 38.85 6.59 -13.44
C GLN A 226 37.85 5.47 -13.80
N ALA A 227 37.36 4.72 -12.80
CA ALA A 227 36.37 3.66 -13.01
C ALA A 227 35.06 4.21 -13.61
N ARG A 228 34.55 5.34 -13.08
CA ARG A 228 33.37 6.04 -13.62
C ARG A 228 33.58 6.42 -15.11
N LYS A 229 34.73 6.99 -15.43
CA LYS A 229 35.06 7.35 -16.83
C LYS A 229 35.07 6.15 -17.77
N ILE A 230 35.48 4.96 -17.30
CA ILE A 230 35.43 3.73 -18.11
C ILE A 230 33.99 3.30 -18.39
N MET A 231 33.08 3.44 -17.42
CA MET A 231 31.68 3.04 -17.54
C MET A 231 30.81 4.05 -18.31
N GLN A 232 31.16 5.33 -18.30
CA GLN A 232 30.36 6.41 -18.85
C GLN A 232 29.87 6.17 -20.28
N PRO A 233 30.70 5.79 -21.28
CA PRO A 233 30.23 5.56 -22.65
C PRO A 233 29.18 4.45 -22.75
N LEU A 234 29.24 3.45 -21.86
CA LEU A 234 28.25 2.37 -21.81
C LEU A 234 26.91 2.82 -21.24
N MET A 235 26.92 3.81 -20.34
CA MET A 235 25.70 4.37 -19.74
C MET A 235 25.00 5.40 -20.65
N GLU A 236 25.68 5.92 -21.67
CA GLU A 236 25.16 6.91 -22.60
C GLU A 236 24.47 6.31 -23.83
N ASN A 237 24.72 5.03 -24.13
CA ASN A 237 24.11 4.34 -25.27
C ASN A 237 22.59 4.22 -25.11
N LYS A 238 21.85 4.50 -26.19
CA LYS A 238 20.40 4.53 -26.24
C LYS A 238 19.80 3.31 -26.91
N ASN A 239 18.57 3.03 -26.57
CA ASN A 239 17.78 1.93 -27.10
C ASN A 239 17.36 2.13 -28.56
N ALA A 240 17.14 1.01 -29.25
CA ALA A 240 16.50 0.99 -30.56
C ALA A 240 15.01 1.34 -30.47
N PRO A 241 14.37 1.80 -31.59
CA PRO A 241 12.92 2.12 -31.58
C PRO A 241 12.03 0.95 -31.19
N THR A 242 12.40 -0.28 -31.48
CA THR A 242 11.62 -1.51 -31.20
C THR A 242 11.81 -2.05 -29.80
N THR A 243 12.51 -1.35 -28.91
CA THR A 243 12.67 -1.77 -27.51
C THR A 243 11.35 -1.64 -26.76
N PRO A 244 10.90 -2.69 -26.03
CA PRO A 244 9.67 -2.62 -25.25
C PRO A 244 9.72 -1.56 -24.16
N THR A 245 8.56 -1.03 -23.80
CA THR A 245 8.45 0.06 -22.84
C THR A 245 7.74 -0.41 -21.57
N PHE A 246 8.32 -0.12 -20.40
CA PHE A 246 7.66 -0.26 -19.11
C PHE A 246 7.16 1.08 -18.63
N GLY A 247 5.84 1.18 -18.39
CA GLY A 247 5.27 2.25 -17.58
C GLY A 247 5.65 1.99 -16.13
N VAL A 248 6.32 2.94 -15.48
CA VAL A 248 6.74 2.80 -14.09
C VAL A 248 5.94 3.75 -13.21
N VAL A 249 5.30 3.20 -12.19
CA VAL A 249 4.61 3.93 -11.13
C VAL A 249 5.15 3.45 -9.78
N ASN A 250 5.33 4.35 -8.82
CA ASN A 250 5.67 3.95 -7.46
C ASN A 250 4.40 3.48 -6.75
N HIS A 251 4.51 2.43 -5.97
CA HIS A 251 3.40 1.83 -5.26
C HIS A 251 3.85 1.28 -3.91
N SER A 252 2.93 1.20 -2.99
CA SER A 252 3.07 0.46 -1.74
C SER A 252 1.74 -0.18 -1.42
N HIS A 253 1.63 -1.47 -1.60
CA HIS A 253 0.48 -2.21 -1.09
C HIS A 253 0.50 -2.15 0.44
N ILE A 254 -0.61 -1.79 1.06
CA ILE A 254 -0.77 -1.76 2.52
C ILE A 254 -2.02 -2.54 2.86
N ASP A 255 -1.85 -3.72 3.43
CA ASP A 255 -2.97 -4.48 3.96
C ASP A 255 -3.66 -3.69 5.06
N THR A 256 -4.97 -3.48 4.89
CA THR A 256 -5.78 -2.74 5.87
C THR A 256 -5.83 -3.44 7.23
N ALA A 257 -5.67 -4.76 7.25
CA ALA A 257 -5.30 -5.59 8.40
C ALA A 257 -4.88 -6.96 7.87
N TRP A 258 -3.84 -7.57 8.42
CA TRP A 258 -3.35 -8.91 8.05
C TRP A 258 -2.56 -9.53 9.21
N LEU A 259 -1.21 -9.36 9.22
CA LEU A 259 -0.34 -9.75 10.35
C LEU A 259 -0.27 -8.64 11.42
N TRP A 260 -1.14 -7.66 11.32
CA TRP A 260 -1.31 -6.53 12.25
C TRP A 260 -2.77 -6.06 12.21
N THR A 261 -3.17 -5.32 13.24
CA THR A 261 -4.52 -4.80 13.39
C THR A 261 -4.74 -3.49 12.63
N LEU A 262 -6.00 -3.09 12.45
CA LEU A 262 -6.38 -1.81 11.83
C LEU A 262 -5.74 -0.60 12.53
N ALA A 263 -5.52 -0.67 13.84
CA ALA A 263 -4.84 0.39 14.59
C ALA A 263 -3.38 0.59 14.14
N GLU A 264 -2.67 -0.49 13.81
CA GLU A 264 -1.30 -0.40 13.28
C GLU A 264 -1.28 0.05 11.81
N THR A 265 -2.31 -0.25 11.03
CA THR A 265 -2.44 0.22 9.64
C THR A 265 -2.39 1.74 9.56
N ARG A 266 -3.03 2.45 10.48
CA ARG A 266 -2.97 3.92 10.55
C ARG A 266 -1.52 4.44 10.66
N ARG A 267 -0.67 3.76 11.43
CA ARG A 267 0.77 4.07 11.55
C ARG A 267 1.54 3.68 10.30
N LYS A 268 1.26 2.52 9.71
CA LYS A 268 1.89 2.08 8.45
C LYS A 268 1.62 3.05 7.31
N CYS A 269 0.40 3.57 7.22
CA CYS A 269 0.04 4.62 6.27
C CYS A 269 0.85 5.90 6.51
N ALA A 270 0.95 6.36 7.76
CA ALA A 270 1.72 7.55 8.10
C ALA A 270 3.20 7.41 7.74
N ARG A 271 3.81 6.27 8.09
CA ARG A 271 5.21 5.96 7.76
C ARG A 271 5.42 5.92 6.24
N THR A 272 4.61 5.15 5.52
CA THR A 272 4.73 4.96 4.08
C THR A 272 4.53 6.27 3.31
N PHE A 273 3.46 7.00 3.60
CA PHE A 273 3.15 8.22 2.86
C PHE A 273 4.16 9.35 3.17
N SER A 274 4.66 9.44 4.40
CA SER A 274 5.75 10.37 4.74
C SER A 274 7.04 10.03 3.99
N SER A 275 7.39 8.74 3.90
CA SER A 275 8.56 8.27 3.14
C SER A 275 8.44 8.62 1.66
N MET A 276 7.27 8.35 1.06
CA MET A 276 7.01 8.69 -0.34
C MET A 276 7.12 10.17 -0.61
N LEU A 277 6.52 11.01 0.23
CA LEU A 277 6.59 12.46 0.10
C LEU A 277 8.04 12.97 0.20
N ASN A 278 8.84 12.40 1.09
CA ASN A 278 10.27 12.74 1.22
C ASN A 278 11.08 12.33 -0.02
N LEU A 279 10.82 11.14 -0.58
CA LEU A 279 11.46 10.71 -1.82
C LEU A 279 11.04 11.56 -3.03
N MET A 280 9.76 11.94 -3.12
CA MET A 280 9.26 12.78 -4.23
C MET A 280 9.83 14.21 -4.23
N GLU A 281 10.38 14.69 -3.12
CA GLU A 281 11.16 15.93 -3.08
C GLU A 281 12.51 15.79 -3.79
N GLN A 282 13.10 14.60 -3.76
CA GLN A 282 14.40 14.28 -4.36
C GLN A 282 14.28 13.82 -5.81
N TYR A 283 13.14 13.21 -6.15
CA TYR A 283 12.87 12.58 -7.45
C TYR A 283 11.62 13.19 -8.08
N PRO A 284 11.75 14.32 -8.82
CA PRO A 284 10.61 15.02 -9.41
C PRO A 284 9.86 14.20 -10.47
N GLU A 285 10.49 13.21 -11.09
CA GLU A 285 9.88 12.28 -12.03
C GLU A 285 8.99 11.21 -11.35
N ALA A 286 9.16 10.97 -10.05
CA ALA A 286 8.42 9.94 -9.33
C ALA A 286 6.92 10.26 -9.28
N VAL A 287 6.12 9.24 -9.64
CA VAL A 287 4.64 9.25 -9.55
C VAL A 287 4.24 8.10 -8.64
N PHE A 288 3.31 8.34 -7.73
CA PHE A 288 2.84 7.34 -6.77
C PHE A 288 1.35 7.08 -6.93
N ILE A 289 0.95 5.80 -7.01
CA ILE A 289 -0.46 5.40 -6.97
C ILE A 289 -0.86 5.02 -5.54
N GLN A 290 -2.00 5.56 -5.08
CA GLN A 290 -2.64 5.22 -3.82
C GLN A 290 -4.06 4.75 -4.10
N SER A 291 -4.34 3.48 -3.83
CA SER A 291 -5.55 2.78 -4.27
C SER A 291 -6.73 2.92 -3.31
N ALA A 292 -6.49 2.93 -1.99
CA ALA A 292 -7.53 2.84 -0.97
C ALA A 292 -7.83 4.19 -0.29
N PRO A 293 -8.94 4.89 -0.64
CA PRO A 293 -9.31 6.17 -0.01
C PRO A 293 -9.48 6.09 1.50
N CYS A 294 -9.82 4.92 2.07
CA CYS A 294 -9.90 4.74 3.52
C CYS A 294 -8.55 5.03 4.22
N HIS A 295 -7.42 4.67 3.59
CA HIS A 295 -6.09 5.00 4.12
C HIS A 295 -5.82 6.51 4.10
N ALA A 296 -6.23 7.21 3.05
CA ALA A 296 -6.11 8.68 2.99
C ALA A 296 -7.02 9.36 4.03
N GLU A 297 -8.23 8.81 4.29
CA GLU A 297 -9.10 9.31 5.36
C GLU A 297 -8.48 9.12 6.74
N MET A 298 -7.86 7.96 7.02
CA MET A 298 -7.11 7.72 8.26
C MET A 298 -5.99 8.75 8.45
N ILE A 299 -5.27 9.08 7.38
CA ILE A 299 -4.21 10.10 7.43
C ILE A 299 -4.79 11.49 7.63
N ARG A 300 -5.91 11.83 6.98
CA ARG A 300 -6.59 13.13 7.18
C ARG A 300 -7.00 13.32 8.65
N GLU A 301 -7.44 12.24 9.30
CA GLU A 301 -7.86 12.25 10.72
C GLU A 301 -6.67 12.36 11.69
N ASP A 302 -5.63 11.55 11.47
CA ASP A 302 -4.54 11.34 12.44
C ASP A 302 -3.31 12.24 12.19
N TYR A 303 -3.03 12.57 10.90
CA TYR A 303 -1.83 13.29 10.46
C TYR A 303 -2.19 14.29 9.34
N PRO A 304 -2.98 15.34 9.64
CA PRO A 304 -3.47 16.29 8.63
C PRO A 304 -2.35 16.98 7.84
N GLU A 305 -1.14 17.15 8.39
CA GLU A 305 0.00 17.71 7.71
C GLU A 305 0.53 16.79 6.59
N ILE A 306 0.54 15.48 6.79
CA ILE A 306 0.84 14.50 5.72
C ILE A 306 -0.23 14.63 4.63
N PHE A 307 -1.51 14.69 5.02
CA PHE A 307 -2.62 14.79 4.09
C PHE A 307 -2.54 16.06 3.21
N GLU A 308 -2.21 17.22 3.78
CA GLU A 308 -2.06 18.45 2.99
C GLU A 308 -0.87 18.37 2.01
N ARG A 309 0.23 17.70 2.38
CA ARG A 309 1.34 17.42 1.46
C ARG A 309 0.89 16.48 0.33
N MET A 310 0.13 15.41 0.64
CA MET A 310 -0.45 14.52 -0.38
C MET A 310 -1.32 15.30 -1.37
N LYS A 311 -2.22 16.17 -0.90
CA LYS A 311 -3.06 17.02 -1.77
C LYS A 311 -2.23 17.90 -2.69
N LYS A 312 -1.16 18.52 -2.18
CA LYS A 312 -0.25 19.35 -2.99
C LYS A 312 0.36 18.54 -4.13
N ILE A 313 0.84 17.33 -3.85
CA ILE A 313 1.46 16.46 -4.87
C ILE A 313 0.40 15.89 -5.83
N ALA A 314 -0.83 15.61 -5.35
CA ALA A 314 -1.94 15.20 -6.20
C ALA A 314 -2.35 16.28 -7.22
N ARG A 315 -2.40 17.55 -6.81
CA ARG A 315 -2.61 18.70 -7.72
C ARG A 315 -1.52 18.81 -8.79
N ALA A 316 -0.29 18.42 -8.45
CA ALA A 316 0.83 18.32 -9.40
C ALA A 316 0.78 17.05 -10.26
N ARG A 317 -0.28 16.24 -10.15
CA ARG A 317 -0.49 14.97 -10.88
C ARG A 317 0.63 13.93 -10.67
N ARG A 318 1.25 13.97 -9.50
CA ARG A 318 2.31 13.03 -9.11
C ARG A 318 1.87 12.07 -7.99
N TRP A 319 0.78 12.37 -7.28
CA TRP A 319 0.07 11.45 -6.40
C TRP A 319 -1.25 11.11 -7.06
N GLU A 320 -1.42 9.86 -7.48
CA GLU A 320 -2.60 9.38 -8.18
C GLU A 320 -3.52 8.61 -7.22
N PRO A 321 -4.60 9.20 -6.73
CA PRO A 321 -5.57 8.50 -5.87
C PRO A 321 -6.54 7.70 -6.74
N ASN A 322 -6.09 6.57 -7.30
CA ASN A 322 -6.80 5.83 -8.33
C ASN A 322 -6.90 4.34 -7.99
N GLY A 323 -8.01 3.92 -7.38
CA GLY A 323 -8.25 2.53 -7.01
C GLY A 323 -9.71 2.12 -7.13
N GLY A 324 -10.60 3.09 -7.34
CA GLY A 324 -12.02 2.89 -7.57
C GLY A 324 -12.84 2.61 -6.32
N MET A 325 -12.41 1.69 -5.46
CA MET A 325 -13.11 1.25 -4.25
C MET A 325 -12.67 2.01 -3.00
N TRP A 326 -13.52 2.02 -1.97
CA TRP A 326 -13.22 2.55 -0.63
C TRP A 326 -12.06 1.80 0.05
N VAL A 327 -12.09 0.47 -0.06
CA VAL A 327 -11.03 -0.46 0.38
C VAL A 327 -10.83 -1.51 -0.72
N GLU A 328 -9.69 -2.14 -0.79
CA GLU A 328 -9.44 -3.28 -1.69
C GLU A 328 -10.20 -4.51 -1.18
N ALA A 329 -11.47 -4.60 -1.57
CA ALA A 329 -12.39 -5.60 -1.04
C ALA A 329 -12.16 -6.99 -1.62
N GLU A 330 -12.47 -8.00 -0.81
CA GLU A 330 -12.76 -9.34 -1.29
C GLU A 330 -14.05 -9.30 -2.12
N VAL A 331 -13.97 -9.68 -3.39
CA VAL A 331 -15.06 -9.46 -4.36
C VAL A 331 -15.92 -10.70 -4.64
N ASN A 332 -15.50 -11.90 -4.17
CA ASN A 332 -16.27 -13.13 -4.38
C ASN A 332 -17.32 -13.36 -3.27
N ILE A 333 -17.04 -12.93 -2.03
CA ILE A 333 -17.91 -13.17 -0.87
C ILE A 333 -18.82 -11.97 -0.60
N ALA A 334 -18.33 -10.74 -0.81
CA ALA A 334 -19.13 -9.53 -0.65
C ALA A 334 -20.33 -9.51 -1.61
N SER A 335 -21.48 -8.99 -1.16
CA SER A 335 -22.67 -8.86 -2.03
C SER A 335 -22.47 -7.81 -3.12
N GLY A 336 -23.23 -7.93 -4.22
CA GLY A 336 -23.23 -6.92 -5.28
C GLY A 336 -23.56 -5.52 -4.77
N GLU A 337 -24.50 -5.38 -3.81
CA GLU A 337 -24.80 -4.11 -3.14
C GLU A 337 -23.58 -3.56 -2.40
N SER A 338 -22.87 -4.39 -1.63
CA SER A 338 -21.64 -3.97 -0.95
C SER A 338 -20.57 -3.53 -1.94
N LEU A 339 -20.38 -4.23 -3.05
CA LEU A 339 -19.43 -3.84 -4.09
C LEU A 339 -19.79 -2.50 -4.72
N VAL A 340 -21.07 -2.29 -5.07
CA VAL A 340 -21.56 -0.97 -5.57
C VAL A 340 -21.27 0.12 -4.54
N ARG A 341 -21.56 -0.11 -3.25
CA ARG A 341 -21.27 0.84 -2.17
C ARG A 341 -19.78 1.11 -2.03
N ASN A 342 -18.95 0.09 -2.17
CA ASN A 342 -17.50 0.23 -2.09
C ASN A 342 -16.98 1.18 -3.18
N PHE A 343 -17.47 1.05 -4.42
CA PHE A 343 -17.17 2.00 -5.49
C PHE A 343 -17.73 3.41 -5.21
N LEU A 344 -18.99 3.52 -4.80
CA LEU A 344 -19.63 4.82 -4.55
C LEU A 344 -18.92 5.60 -3.45
N PHE A 345 -18.62 4.95 -2.31
CA PHE A 345 -17.89 5.59 -1.21
C PHE A 345 -16.44 5.90 -1.60
N GLY A 346 -15.79 4.99 -2.36
CA GLY A 346 -14.45 5.22 -2.88
C GLY A 346 -14.38 6.44 -3.80
N GLN A 347 -15.26 6.49 -4.80
CA GLN A 347 -15.35 7.62 -5.75
C GLN A 347 -15.70 8.94 -5.06
N GLN A 348 -16.67 8.91 -4.11
CA GLN A 348 -17.04 10.09 -3.36
C GLN A 348 -15.88 10.62 -2.51
N ALA A 349 -15.23 9.74 -1.75
CA ALA A 349 -14.10 10.12 -0.90
C ALA A 349 -12.91 10.67 -1.72
N THR A 350 -12.61 10.05 -2.85
CA THR A 350 -11.53 10.49 -3.74
C THR A 350 -11.81 11.87 -4.31
N ARG A 351 -13.05 12.15 -4.73
CA ARG A 351 -13.46 13.49 -5.19
C ARG A 351 -13.40 14.51 -4.06
N GLU A 352 -13.94 14.19 -2.88
CA GLU A 352 -13.94 15.09 -1.72
C GLU A 352 -12.51 15.44 -1.24
N MET A 353 -11.60 14.47 -1.24
CA MET A 353 -10.24 14.65 -0.72
C MET A 353 -9.25 15.23 -1.74
N PHE A 354 -9.36 14.85 -3.01
CA PHE A 354 -8.32 15.11 -4.01
C PHE A 354 -8.82 15.77 -5.30
N ASP A 355 -10.13 16.00 -5.43
CA ASP A 355 -10.75 16.47 -6.69
C ASP A 355 -10.42 15.54 -7.87
N TYR A 356 -10.47 14.22 -7.62
CA TYR A 356 -10.09 13.19 -8.58
C TYR A 356 -11.20 12.14 -8.70
N THR A 357 -11.50 11.70 -9.93
CA THR A 357 -12.40 10.58 -10.20
C THR A 357 -11.59 9.40 -10.70
N SER A 358 -11.65 8.29 -9.98
CA SER A 358 -10.95 7.06 -10.36
C SER A 358 -11.55 6.45 -11.63
N ASP A 359 -10.70 6.11 -12.58
CA ASP A 359 -11.07 5.38 -13.81
C ASP A 359 -10.60 3.92 -13.79
N THR A 360 -9.79 3.56 -12.81
CA THR A 360 -9.17 2.23 -12.69
C THR A 360 -9.57 1.57 -11.37
N LEU A 361 -9.94 0.30 -11.43
CA LEU A 361 -9.98 -0.60 -10.29
C LEU A 361 -8.58 -1.19 -10.10
N TRP A 362 -7.99 -0.94 -8.95
CA TRP A 362 -6.66 -1.44 -8.58
C TRP A 362 -6.76 -2.43 -7.42
N LEU A 363 -6.73 -3.74 -7.74
CA LEU A 363 -6.80 -4.84 -6.77
C LEU A 363 -5.62 -5.80 -6.99
N PRO A 364 -4.43 -5.45 -6.49
CA PRO A 364 -3.23 -6.24 -6.76
C PRO A 364 -3.25 -7.60 -6.08
N ASP A 365 -3.87 -7.72 -4.90
CA ASP A 365 -3.73 -8.89 -4.03
C ASP A 365 -5.05 -9.62 -3.70
N VAL A 366 -6.14 -9.36 -4.40
CA VAL A 366 -7.45 -10.00 -4.17
C VAL A 366 -7.53 -11.38 -4.81
N PHE A 367 -8.21 -12.32 -4.15
CA PHE A 367 -8.13 -13.77 -4.37
C PHE A 367 -9.10 -14.30 -5.44
N GLY A 368 -9.04 -13.73 -6.64
CA GLY A 368 -9.90 -14.06 -7.77
C GLY A 368 -11.08 -13.09 -7.92
N PHE A 369 -11.72 -13.10 -9.10
CA PHE A 369 -12.64 -12.05 -9.50
C PHE A 369 -13.88 -12.62 -10.20
N PRO A 370 -15.11 -12.36 -9.70
CA PRO A 370 -16.34 -12.92 -10.25
C PRO A 370 -16.72 -12.24 -11.59
N ALA A 371 -17.37 -13.00 -12.46
CA ALA A 371 -17.81 -12.54 -13.77
C ALA A 371 -18.86 -11.40 -13.75
N SER A 372 -19.42 -11.07 -12.59
CA SER A 372 -20.32 -9.92 -12.39
C SER A 372 -19.58 -8.60 -12.17
N LEU A 373 -18.28 -8.62 -11.90
CA LEU A 373 -17.52 -7.42 -11.55
C LEU A 373 -17.44 -6.38 -12.69
N PRO A 374 -17.26 -6.75 -13.99
CA PRO A 374 -17.26 -5.78 -15.09
C PRO A 374 -18.52 -4.92 -15.15
N GLN A 375 -19.70 -5.50 -14.96
CA GLN A 375 -20.98 -4.79 -14.90
C GLN A 375 -20.99 -3.74 -13.79
N ILE A 376 -20.57 -4.13 -12.59
CA ILE A 376 -20.52 -3.23 -11.42
C ILE A 376 -19.53 -2.09 -11.67
N MET A 377 -18.34 -2.40 -12.16
CA MET A 377 -17.32 -1.41 -12.49
C MET A 377 -17.85 -0.34 -13.46
N ARG A 378 -18.40 -0.78 -14.60
CA ARG A 378 -18.92 0.14 -15.63
C ARG A 378 -20.11 0.96 -15.11
N GLY A 379 -21.01 0.34 -14.34
CA GLY A 379 -22.13 1.03 -13.69
C GLY A 379 -21.66 2.11 -12.69
N CYS A 380 -20.48 1.95 -12.10
CA CYS A 380 -19.86 2.92 -11.21
C CYS A 380 -18.84 3.87 -11.90
N GLY A 381 -18.74 3.85 -13.23
CA GLY A 381 -17.90 4.74 -14.01
C GLY A 381 -16.40 4.36 -14.04
N VAL A 382 -16.07 3.10 -13.74
CA VAL A 382 -14.69 2.57 -13.78
C VAL A 382 -14.49 1.74 -15.05
N GLU A 383 -13.48 2.09 -15.84
CA GLU A 383 -13.25 1.54 -17.18
C GLU A 383 -12.12 0.51 -17.23
N TYR A 384 -11.15 0.63 -16.34
CA TYR A 384 -9.92 -0.15 -16.36
C TYR A 384 -9.80 -1.01 -15.11
N PHE A 385 -9.14 -2.17 -15.26
CA PHE A 385 -8.83 -3.07 -14.16
C PHE A 385 -7.37 -3.49 -14.19
N CYS A 386 -6.69 -3.35 -13.05
CA CYS A 386 -5.30 -3.75 -12.86
C CYS A 386 -5.18 -4.71 -11.67
N THR A 387 -4.50 -5.84 -11.89
CA THR A 387 -4.17 -6.84 -10.86
C THR A 387 -2.87 -7.56 -11.19
N THR A 388 -2.29 -8.22 -10.20
CA THR A 388 -1.15 -9.13 -10.37
C THR A 388 -1.43 -10.52 -9.80
N LYS A 389 -2.54 -10.69 -9.06
CA LYS A 389 -2.77 -11.89 -8.24
C LYS A 389 -2.88 -13.18 -9.04
N LEU A 390 -3.32 -13.15 -10.29
CA LEU A 390 -3.42 -14.36 -11.10
C LEU A 390 -2.07 -14.94 -11.54
N ASP A 391 -0.98 -14.19 -11.40
CA ASP A 391 0.39 -14.72 -11.57
C ASP A 391 0.78 -15.73 -10.45
N TRP A 392 -0.06 -15.85 -9.39
CA TRP A 392 0.11 -16.78 -8.27
C TRP A 392 -0.56 -18.13 -8.50
N ASN A 393 -1.20 -18.37 -9.65
CA ASN A 393 -1.73 -19.67 -9.99
C ASN A 393 -0.60 -20.71 -10.08
N ASP A 394 -0.82 -21.91 -9.48
CA ASP A 394 0.18 -22.95 -9.42
C ASP A 394 0.32 -23.74 -10.71
N SER A 395 -0.81 -24.09 -11.33
CA SER A 395 -0.85 -25.01 -12.46
C SER A 395 -1.33 -24.36 -13.75
N THR A 396 -2.20 -23.35 -13.66
CA THR A 396 -2.80 -22.70 -14.82
C THR A 396 -2.26 -21.28 -14.98
N ARG A 397 -1.49 -21.04 -16.02
CA ARG A 397 -1.14 -19.68 -16.41
C ARG A 397 -2.31 -19.03 -17.11
N PHE A 398 -2.71 -17.82 -16.65
CA PHE A 398 -3.74 -17.06 -17.33
C PHE A 398 -3.26 -16.70 -18.77
N PRO A 399 -4.11 -16.86 -19.81
CA PRO A 399 -3.65 -16.80 -21.20
C PRO A 399 -3.30 -15.39 -21.71
N TYR A 400 -3.70 -14.33 -21.02
CA TYR A 400 -3.56 -12.95 -21.45
C TYR A 400 -2.98 -12.06 -20.35
N ASP A 401 -2.19 -11.06 -20.72
CA ASP A 401 -1.73 -9.99 -19.81
C ASP A 401 -2.53 -8.71 -20.00
N THR A 402 -2.97 -8.44 -21.25
CA THR A 402 -3.78 -7.27 -21.61
C THR A 402 -4.93 -7.72 -22.50
N PHE A 403 -6.17 -7.47 -22.07
CA PHE A 403 -7.34 -8.02 -22.73
C PHE A 403 -8.64 -7.29 -22.35
N HIS A 404 -9.70 -7.53 -23.09
CA HIS A 404 -11.07 -7.15 -22.72
C HIS A 404 -11.71 -8.24 -21.85
N TRP A 405 -12.13 -7.89 -20.65
CA TRP A 405 -12.86 -8.79 -19.76
C TRP A 405 -14.36 -8.57 -19.91
N LYS A 406 -15.06 -9.61 -20.37
CA LYS A 406 -16.50 -9.60 -20.60
C LYS A 406 -17.24 -10.25 -19.44
N GLY A 407 -18.11 -9.48 -18.81
CA GLY A 407 -18.98 -9.92 -17.72
C GLY A 407 -20.21 -10.70 -18.17
N ILE A 408 -21.01 -11.15 -17.20
CA ILE A 408 -22.22 -11.98 -17.43
C ILE A 408 -23.31 -11.28 -18.22
N ASP A 409 -23.37 -9.95 -18.18
CA ASP A 409 -24.34 -9.11 -18.91
C ASP A 409 -23.83 -8.66 -20.29
N GLY A 410 -22.60 -9.08 -20.65
CA GLY A 410 -21.95 -8.66 -21.90
C GLY A 410 -21.12 -7.38 -21.79
N THR A 411 -21.17 -6.67 -20.68
CA THR A 411 -20.34 -5.48 -20.41
C THR A 411 -18.85 -5.84 -20.44
N THR A 412 -18.02 -4.97 -21.02
CA THR A 412 -16.57 -5.16 -21.08
C THR A 412 -15.80 -4.07 -20.37
N VAL A 413 -14.69 -4.46 -19.74
CA VAL A 413 -13.67 -3.56 -19.18
C VAL A 413 -12.29 -3.94 -19.72
N LEU A 414 -11.38 -2.96 -19.83
CA LEU A 414 -10.01 -3.22 -20.23
C LEU A 414 -9.18 -3.62 -19.03
N VAL A 415 -8.50 -4.77 -19.13
CA VAL A 415 -7.66 -5.35 -18.07
C VAL A 415 -6.19 -5.30 -18.45
N HIS A 416 -5.34 -5.05 -17.45
CA HIS A 416 -3.90 -5.20 -17.56
C HIS A 416 -3.32 -5.86 -16.32
N PHE A 417 -2.56 -6.94 -16.52
CA PHE A 417 -1.80 -7.57 -15.44
C PHE A 417 -0.46 -6.86 -15.29
N ASN A 418 -0.34 -6.10 -14.22
CA ASN A 418 0.87 -5.40 -13.85
C ASN A 418 1.76 -6.23 -12.91
N THR A 419 2.94 -5.75 -12.60
CA THR A 419 3.76 -6.26 -11.50
C THR A 419 3.70 -5.31 -10.31
N ILE A 420 3.79 -5.84 -9.10
CA ILE A 420 3.92 -5.06 -7.85
C ILE A 420 5.07 -5.60 -6.99
N ALA A 421 5.41 -4.86 -5.93
CA ALA A 421 6.43 -5.22 -4.94
C ALA A 421 7.79 -5.59 -5.58
N CYS A 422 8.17 -4.88 -6.64
CA CYS A 422 9.29 -5.22 -7.49
C CYS A 422 10.28 -4.07 -7.66
N TRP A 423 11.39 -4.37 -8.32
CA TRP A 423 12.37 -3.41 -8.81
C TRP A 423 12.17 -3.15 -10.30
N ALA A 424 12.40 -1.92 -10.73
CA ALA A 424 12.64 -1.62 -12.14
C ALA A 424 14.14 -1.59 -12.38
N ASP A 425 14.76 -2.77 -12.46
CA ASP A 425 16.17 -2.96 -12.76
C ASP A 425 16.35 -3.86 -13.97
N PRO A 426 17.56 -3.95 -14.56
CA PRO A 426 17.78 -4.72 -15.78
C PRO A 426 17.34 -6.18 -15.70
N GLU A 427 17.67 -6.89 -14.62
CA GLU A 427 17.31 -8.31 -14.44
C GLU A 427 15.80 -8.49 -14.31
N SER A 428 15.17 -7.72 -13.45
CA SER A 428 13.71 -7.79 -13.20
C SER A 428 12.91 -7.45 -14.45
N LEU A 429 13.26 -6.38 -15.16
CA LEU A 429 12.51 -5.97 -16.36
C LEU A 429 12.63 -6.98 -17.49
N HIS A 430 13.82 -7.61 -17.67
CA HIS A 430 13.97 -8.68 -18.64
C HIS A 430 13.13 -9.90 -18.29
N GLU A 431 13.11 -10.32 -17.03
CA GLU A 431 12.29 -11.45 -16.57
C GLU A 431 10.79 -11.14 -16.73
N PHE A 432 10.34 -9.93 -16.42
CA PHE A 432 8.94 -9.54 -16.62
C PHE A 432 8.59 -9.54 -18.12
N TRP A 433 9.48 -9.03 -18.98
CA TRP A 433 9.25 -9.04 -20.42
C TRP A 433 9.22 -10.44 -21.02
N LYS A 434 10.06 -11.36 -20.54
CA LYS A 434 10.01 -12.77 -20.97
C LYS A 434 8.64 -13.40 -20.74
N ARG A 435 7.97 -13.04 -19.65
CA ARG A 435 6.65 -13.57 -19.26
C ARG A 435 5.49 -12.92 -20.02
N VAL A 436 5.67 -11.78 -20.64
CA VAL A 436 4.61 -11.11 -21.42
C VAL A 436 4.14 -12.03 -22.53
N GLN A 437 2.82 -12.18 -22.63
CA GLN A 437 2.15 -12.93 -23.67
C GLN A 437 1.74 -12.00 -24.82
N HIS A 438 1.51 -12.55 -26.02
CA HIS A 438 1.05 -11.78 -27.18
C HIS A 438 1.93 -10.55 -27.48
N LYS A 439 3.26 -10.74 -27.52
CA LYS A 439 4.23 -9.69 -27.86
C LYS A 439 4.05 -9.11 -29.26
N GLU A 440 3.35 -9.82 -30.13
CA GLU A 440 2.94 -9.37 -31.45
C GLU A 440 1.88 -8.26 -31.43
N ILE A 441 1.13 -8.16 -30.32
CA ILE A 441 0.07 -7.16 -30.14
C ILE A 441 0.51 -6.05 -29.17
N GLN A 442 1.26 -6.41 -28.10
CA GLN A 442 1.62 -5.46 -27.05
C GLN A 442 3.13 -5.25 -26.93
N ASP A 443 3.53 -4.00 -26.86
CA ASP A 443 4.91 -3.52 -26.75
C ASP A 443 5.25 -2.94 -25.36
N ARG A 444 4.29 -3.01 -24.41
CA ARG A 444 4.40 -2.34 -23.11
C ARG A 444 3.84 -3.15 -21.94
N ARG A 445 4.34 -2.87 -20.74
CA ARG A 445 3.84 -3.40 -19.48
C ARG A 445 3.89 -2.35 -18.37
N LEU A 446 2.95 -2.38 -17.43
CA LEU A 446 2.98 -1.55 -16.23
C LEU A 446 3.77 -2.26 -15.12
N CYS A 447 4.68 -1.53 -14.50
CA CYS A 447 5.50 -1.99 -13.38
C CYS A 447 5.30 -1.04 -12.19
N ALA A 448 4.73 -1.55 -11.10
CA ALA A 448 4.55 -0.81 -9.86
C ALA A 448 5.67 -1.16 -8.88
N ILE A 449 6.64 -0.25 -8.75
CA ILE A 449 7.86 -0.46 -7.96
C ILE A 449 7.67 -0.02 -6.51
N GLY A 450 8.28 -0.76 -5.60
CA GLY A 450 8.28 -0.48 -4.17
C GLY A 450 7.96 -1.70 -3.32
N HIS A 451 8.27 -1.64 -2.05
CA HIS A 451 7.88 -2.65 -1.06
C HIS A 451 6.41 -2.53 -0.71
N GLY A 452 5.76 -3.67 -0.44
CA GLY A 452 4.33 -3.77 -0.18
C GLY A 452 3.99 -4.64 1.02
N ASP A 453 2.73 -5.04 1.06
CA ASP A 453 2.01 -5.71 2.13
C ASP A 453 1.97 -4.88 3.41
N GLY A 454 3.09 -4.71 4.09
CA GLY A 454 3.23 -3.86 5.28
C GLY A 454 3.51 -2.39 5.00
N GLY A 455 3.42 -1.93 3.77
CA GLY A 455 3.83 -0.59 3.38
C GLY A 455 5.32 -0.48 3.09
N GLY A 456 5.89 0.71 3.21
CA GLY A 456 7.29 1.03 2.90
C GLY A 456 7.44 1.78 1.58
N GLY A 457 6.93 1.23 0.48
CA GLY A 457 7.05 1.83 -0.86
C GLY A 457 8.47 1.68 -1.45
N PRO A 458 8.82 2.45 -2.48
CA PRO A 458 10.12 2.39 -3.10
C PRO A 458 11.23 2.93 -2.18
N MET A 459 12.42 2.38 -2.37
CA MET A 459 13.65 2.90 -1.79
C MET A 459 14.34 3.90 -2.75
N MET A 460 15.24 4.71 -2.20
CA MET A 460 16.10 5.59 -3.01
C MET A 460 16.84 4.82 -4.10
N GLU A 461 17.35 3.64 -3.80
CA GLU A 461 18.08 2.77 -4.72
C GLU A 461 17.24 2.35 -5.93
N MET A 462 15.95 2.07 -5.74
CA MET A 462 15.04 1.73 -6.85
C MET A 462 14.88 2.90 -7.81
N LEU A 463 14.74 4.11 -7.29
CA LEU A 463 14.61 5.32 -8.10
C LEU A 463 15.91 5.69 -8.81
N GLU A 464 17.06 5.50 -8.14
CA GLU A 464 18.37 5.74 -8.73
C GLU A 464 18.67 4.76 -9.89
N VAL A 465 18.32 3.49 -9.75
CA VAL A 465 18.46 2.50 -10.82
C VAL A 465 17.50 2.81 -11.96
N ALA A 466 16.23 3.05 -11.69
CA ALA A 466 15.21 3.37 -12.69
C ALA A 466 15.61 4.60 -13.54
N ARG A 467 16.12 5.66 -12.90
CA ARG A 467 16.61 6.86 -13.60
C ARG A 467 17.75 6.56 -14.58
N ARG A 468 18.67 5.64 -14.23
CA ARG A 468 19.83 5.29 -15.06
C ARG A 468 19.48 4.43 -16.27
N ILE A 469 18.41 3.66 -16.18
CA ILE A 469 17.98 2.75 -17.26
C ILE A 469 16.80 3.29 -18.07
N GLU A 470 16.42 4.55 -17.89
CA GLU A 470 15.23 5.14 -18.55
C GLU A 470 15.22 4.87 -20.07
N ASP A 471 16.36 4.99 -20.73
CA ASP A 471 16.53 4.68 -22.15
C ASP A 471 17.93 4.10 -22.42
N LEU A 472 18.33 3.09 -21.63
CA LEU A 472 19.66 2.49 -21.70
C LEU A 472 19.66 1.29 -22.66
N GLU A 473 20.58 1.29 -23.64
CA GLU A 473 20.75 0.18 -24.58
C GLU A 473 20.90 -1.17 -23.88
N GLY A 474 20.05 -2.11 -24.29
CA GLY A 474 20.02 -3.46 -23.77
C GLY A 474 19.08 -3.65 -22.57
N CYS A 475 18.38 -2.62 -22.15
CA CYS A 475 17.36 -2.69 -21.10
C CYS A 475 16.00 -2.29 -21.68
N PRO A 476 14.88 -2.90 -21.27
CA PRO A 476 13.56 -2.34 -21.60
C PRO A 476 13.48 -0.86 -21.22
N ARG A 477 12.84 -0.05 -22.07
CA ARG A 477 12.69 1.40 -21.83
C ARG A 477 11.77 1.64 -20.66
N ILE A 478 12.08 2.63 -19.83
CA ILE A 478 11.22 3.08 -18.72
C ILE A 478 10.54 4.40 -19.08
N ARG A 479 9.28 4.54 -18.67
CA ARG A 479 8.54 5.79 -18.66
C ARG A 479 7.79 5.94 -17.34
N HIS A 480 8.17 6.92 -16.53
CA HIS A 480 7.37 7.29 -15.36
C HIS A 480 5.99 7.77 -15.80
N THR A 481 4.93 7.22 -15.22
CA THR A 481 3.55 7.45 -15.67
C THR A 481 2.56 7.32 -14.52
N THR A 482 1.34 7.81 -14.72
CA THR A 482 0.19 7.42 -13.92
C THR A 482 -0.46 6.16 -14.50
N VAL A 483 -1.17 5.41 -13.67
CA VAL A 483 -1.93 4.22 -14.12
C VAL A 483 -3.00 4.62 -15.14
N SER A 484 -3.74 5.69 -14.87
CA SER A 484 -4.73 6.24 -15.80
C SER A 484 -4.15 6.56 -17.19
N LYS A 485 -2.99 7.25 -17.22
CA LYS A 485 -2.33 7.58 -18.49
C LYS A 485 -1.84 6.33 -19.23
N PHE A 486 -1.29 5.36 -18.51
CA PHE A 486 -0.86 4.09 -19.10
C PHE A 486 -2.04 3.33 -19.72
N MET A 487 -3.13 3.16 -18.98
CA MET A 487 -4.32 2.43 -19.45
C MET A 487 -5.02 3.13 -20.63
N LYS A 488 -5.05 4.46 -20.65
CA LYS A 488 -5.51 5.22 -21.83
C LYS A 488 -4.63 4.98 -23.04
N GLY A 489 -3.31 4.96 -22.88
CA GLY A 489 -2.38 4.61 -23.95
C GLY A 489 -2.61 3.18 -24.47
N VAL A 490 -2.84 2.22 -23.59
CA VAL A 490 -3.18 0.84 -23.97
C VAL A 490 -4.48 0.82 -24.80
N ARG A 491 -5.55 1.49 -24.34
CA ARG A 491 -6.83 1.57 -25.05
C ARG A 491 -6.71 2.20 -26.42
N ASP A 492 -5.98 3.30 -26.53
CA ASP A 492 -5.95 4.14 -27.72
C ASP A 492 -4.98 3.60 -28.80
N GLU A 493 -3.92 2.89 -28.40
CA GLU A 493 -2.82 2.50 -29.28
C GLU A 493 -2.77 0.99 -29.60
N LEU A 494 -3.26 0.12 -28.68
CA LEU A 494 -3.24 -1.32 -28.91
C LEU A 494 -4.53 -1.77 -29.58
N GLN A 495 -4.42 -2.41 -30.76
CA GLN A 495 -5.53 -2.97 -31.50
C GLN A 495 -5.61 -4.49 -31.29
N GLU A 496 -6.76 -5.08 -31.59
CA GLU A 496 -6.97 -6.53 -31.63
C GLU A 496 -6.72 -7.26 -30.30
N LEU A 497 -6.98 -6.58 -29.15
CA LEU A 497 -6.84 -7.21 -27.85
C LEU A 497 -7.81 -8.38 -27.71
N PRO A 498 -7.38 -9.52 -27.16
CA PRO A 498 -8.23 -10.69 -26.94
C PRO A 498 -9.32 -10.38 -25.90
N THR A 499 -10.35 -11.23 -25.88
CA THR A 499 -11.46 -11.13 -24.93
C THR A 499 -11.51 -12.37 -24.04
N TRP A 500 -11.50 -12.17 -22.72
CA TRP A 500 -11.81 -13.20 -21.73
C TRP A 500 -13.26 -13.06 -21.28
N SER A 501 -14.00 -14.16 -21.21
CA SER A 501 -15.40 -14.18 -20.76
C SER A 501 -15.54 -15.09 -19.56
N GLY A 502 -16.18 -14.63 -18.50
CA GLY A 502 -16.36 -15.39 -17.28
C GLY A 502 -15.54 -14.89 -16.09
N GLU A 503 -15.41 -15.69 -15.04
CA GLU A 503 -14.60 -15.37 -13.88
C GLU A 503 -13.10 -15.42 -14.16
N MET A 504 -12.32 -14.68 -13.39
CA MET A 504 -10.87 -14.83 -13.32
C MET A 504 -10.51 -15.52 -12.01
N TYR A 505 -10.31 -16.85 -12.10
CA TYR A 505 -10.16 -17.74 -10.96
C TYR A 505 -8.71 -17.76 -10.45
N LEU A 506 -8.55 -17.63 -9.13
CA LEU A 506 -7.29 -17.87 -8.43
C LEU A 506 -7.27 -19.30 -7.86
N GLU A 507 -6.29 -20.10 -8.26
CA GLU A 507 -6.13 -21.49 -7.77
C GLU A 507 -5.69 -21.54 -6.31
N ASN A 508 -4.84 -20.62 -5.88
CA ASN A 508 -4.40 -20.46 -4.51
C ASN A 508 -5.47 -19.82 -3.62
N HIS A 509 -5.36 -19.97 -2.31
CA HIS A 509 -6.20 -19.35 -1.30
C HIS A 509 -7.69 -19.79 -1.30
N ARG A 510 -8.05 -20.92 -1.94
CA ARG A 510 -9.43 -21.42 -1.97
C ARG A 510 -10.06 -21.62 -0.60
N GLY A 511 -9.27 -21.97 0.40
CA GLY A 511 -9.72 -22.11 1.78
C GLY A 511 -10.31 -20.84 2.38
N THR A 512 -9.93 -19.68 1.87
CA THR A 512 -10.42 -18.36 2.33
C THR A 512 -11.91 -18.14 2.07
N LEU A 513 -12.49 -18.84 1.10
CA LEU A 513 -13.94 -18.79 0.82
C LEU A 513 -14.78 -19.37 1.96
N THR A 514 -14.23 -20.22 2.81
CA THR A 514 -14.96 -20.92 3.89
C THR A 514 -14.35 -20.77 5.28
N SER A 515 -13.08 -20.35 5.40
CA SER A 515 -12.43 -20.18 6.69
C SER A 515 -13.08 -19.07 7.53
N ILE A 516 -13.04 -19.21 8.85
CA ILE A 516 -13.68 -18.31 9.83
C ILE A 516 -15.15 -18.02 9.45
N ALA A 517 -15.96 -19.08 9.38
CA ALA A 517 -17.36 -19.04 8.93
C ALA A 517 -18.22 -17.97 9.64
N ASP A 518 -17.91 -17.66 10.91
CA ASP A 518 -18.61 -16.61 11.66
C ASP A 518 -18.45 -15.21 11.04
N ILE A 519 -17.27 -14.85 10.54
CA ILE A 519 -17.06 -13.57 9.84
C ILE A 519 -17.98 -13.50 8.61
N LYS A 520 -18.00 -14.53 7.78
CA LYS A 520 -18.83 -14.60 6.57
C LYS A 520 -20.32 -14.54 6.87
N ARG A 521 -20.75 -15.29 7.89
CA ARG A 521 -22.14 -15.28 8.37
C ARG A 521 -22.55 -13.88 8.89
N LEU A 522 -21.68 -13.25 9.68
CA LEU A 522 -21.94 -11.92 10.23
C LEU A 522 -21.90 -10.86 9.12
N ASN A 523 -21.00 -10.97 8.15
CA ASN A 523 -20.98 -10.08 6.98
C ASN A 523 -22.32 -10.12 6.25
N ARG A 524 -22.82 -11.31 5.89
CA ARG A 524 -24.12 -11.44 5.21
C ARG A 524 -25.27 -10.87 6.02
N LYS A 525 -25.31 -11.10 7.35
CA LYS A 525 -26.31 -10.51 8.24
C LYS A 525 -26.22 -8.99 8.29
N ALA A 526 -25.02 -8.43 8.32
CA ALA A 526 -24.80 -6.98 8.36
C ALA A 526 -25.22 -6.30 7.05
N GLU A 527 -24.90 -6.89 5.90
CA GLU A 527 -25.33 -6.41 4.57
C GLU A 527 -26.88 -6.32 4.49
N ILE A 528 -27.57 -7.37 4.94
CA ILE A 528 -29.04 -7.41 4.96
C ILE A 528 -29.60 -6.40 5.94
N ALA A 529 -29.07 -6.32 7.15
CA ALA A 529 -29.54 -5.40 8.20
C ALA A 529 -29.41 -3.93 7.77
N LEU A 530 -28.29 -3.56 7.14
CA LEU A 530 -28.08 -2.18 6.65
C LEU A 530 -29.02 -1.83 5.49
N ARG A 531 -29.20 -2.75 4.53
CA ARG A 531 -30.18 -2.57 3.46
C ARG A 531 -31.60 -2.34 4.02
N ASN A 532 -32.02 -3.19 4.98
CA ASN A 532 -33.33 -3.06 5.61
C ASN A 532 -33.43 -1.73 6.40
N ALA A 533 -32.41 -1.37 7.16
CA ALA A 533 -32.38 -0.11 7.89
C ALA A 533 -32.54 1.09 6.94
N GLU A 534 -31.84 1.13 5.82
CA GLU A 534 -32.00 2.20 4.81
C GLU A 534 -33.43 2.24 4.28
N PHE A 535 -33.95 1.09 3.82
CA PHE A 535 -35.29 0.99 3.25
C PHE A 535 -36.37 1.53 4.20
N ILE A 536 -36.38 1.04 5.46
CA ILE A 536 -37.37 1.45 6.47
C ILE A 536 -37.20 2.92 6.85
N ASN A 537 -35.95 3.41 6.98
CA ASN A 537 -35.69 4.82 7.29
C ASN A 537 -36.14 5.77 6.15
N VAL A 538 -36.04 5.34 4.87
CA VAL A 538 -36.60 6.10 3.74
C VAL A 538 -38.12 6.14 3.81
N LEU A 539 -38.80 5.02 4.10
CA LEU A 539 -40.25 4.98 4.30
C LEU A 539 -40.70 5.90 5.46
N ALA A 540 -40.01 5.86 6.59
CA ALA A 540 -40.30 6.74 7.72
C ALA A 540 -40.10 8.23 7.34
N ALA A 541 -39.04 8.55 6.59
CA ALA A 541 -38.73 9.91 6.16
C ALA A 541 -39.66 10.45 5.06
N SER A 542 -40.32 9.58 4.28
CA SER A 542 -41.36 10.01 3.34
C SER A 542 -42.59 10.60 4.01
N GLY A 543 -42.78 10.30 5.30
CA GLY A 543 -43.81 10.89 6.16
C GLY A 543 -43.30 12.15 6.87
N LYS A 544 -44.26 12.88 7.54
CA LYS A 544 -43.90 14.06 8.34
C LYS A 544 -43.25 13.68 9.67
N GLY A 545 -42.23 14.43 10.10
CA GLY A 545 -41.70 14.37 11.48
C GLY A 545 -40.61 13.33 11.72
N PHE A 546 -40.05 12.73 10.68
CA PHE A 546 -38.89 11.84 10.79
C PHE A 546 -37.72 12.33 9.90
N SER A 547 -36.55 12.40 10.50
CA SER A 547 -35.31 12.77 9.77
C SER A 547 -34.51 11.51 9.40
N TYR A 548 -34.16 11.37 8.13
CA TYR A 548 -33.34 10.27 7.64
C TYR A 548 -31.92 10.33 8.25
N PRO A 549 -31.44 9.25 8.89
CA PRO A 549 -30.15 9.24 9.60
C PRO A 549 -28.98 9.02 8.64
N LYS A 550 -28.76 9.96 7.73
CA LYS A 550 -27.78 9.84 6.63
C LYS A 550 -26.36 9.60 7.12
N GLU A 551 -25.90 10.37 8.10
CA GLU A 551 -24.51 10.28 8.56
C GLU A 551 -24.27 9.01 9.39
N ASP A 552 -25.25 8.58 10.19
CA ASP A 552 -25.14 7.32 10.94
C ASP A 552 -25.04 6.13 9.98
N LEU A 553 -25.92 6.06 8.98
CA LEU A 553 -25.88 5.01 7.95
C LEU A 553 -24.58 5.04 7.15
N ARG A 554 -24.11 6.23 6.76
CA ARG A 554 -22.83 6.40 6.06
C ARG A 554 -21.67 5.84 6.86
N LYS A 555 -21.63 6.15 8.17
CA LYS A 555 -20.59 5.67 9.08
C LYS A 555 -20.60 4.14 9.22
N ILE A 556 -21.81 3.58 9.41
CA ILE A 556 -21.96 2.13 9.58
C ILE A 556 -21.56 1.39 8.28
N TRP A 557 -21.99 1.90 7.10
CA TRP A 557 -21.56 1.35 5.81
C TRP A 557 -20.04 1.39 5.63
N LYS A 558 -19.38 2.53 5.91
CA LYS A 558 -17.92 2.62 5.82
C LYS A 558 -17.22 1.59 6.70
N ASN A 559 -17.73 1.35 7.91
CA ASN A 559 -17.18 0.33 8.80
C ASN A 559 -17.39 -1.08 8.26
N LEU A 560 -18.56 -1.40 7.69
CA LEU A 560 -18.82 -2.67 7.05
C LEU A 560 -17.86 -2.90 5.87
N LEU A 561 -17.68 -1.90 5.01
CA LEU A 561 -16.83 -2.00 3.84
C LEU A 561 -15.36 -2.24 4.21
N ILE A 562 -14.84 -1.62 5.30
CA ILE A 562 -13.49 -1.92 5.81
C ILE A 562 -13.37 -3.39 6.22
N LEU A 563 -14.39 -3.97 6.85
CA LEU A 563 -14.38 -5.38 7.25
C LEU A 563 -14.46 -6.34 6.04
N GLN A 564 -14.79 -5.85 4.86
CA GLN A 564 -14.76 -6.61 3.61
C GLN A 564 -13.39 -6.57 2.90
N PHE A 565 -12.36 -5.98 3.54
CA PHE A 565 -10.99 -6.04 3.05
C PHE A 565 -10.56 -7.50 2.78
N HIS A 566 -9.71 -7.70 1.76
CA HIS A 566 -9.40 -9.02 1.21
C HIS A 566 -8.63 -9.98 2.14
N ASP A 567 -8.17 -9.53 3.29
CA ASP A 567 -7.63 -10.39 4.36
C ASP A 567 -8.54 -10.47 5.60
N ILE A 568 -9.50 -9.56 5.76
CA ILE A 568 -10.44 -9.62 6.90
C ILE A 568 -11.59 -10.57 6.58
N LEU A 569 -12.36 -10.31 5.52
CA LEU A 569 -13.52 -11.13 5.16
C LEU A 569 -13.14 -12.57 4.81
N PRO A 570 -12.05 -12.85 4.09
CA PRO A 570 -11.54 -14.22 3.89
C PRO A 570 -11.06 -14.91 5.15
N GLY A 571 -10.70 -14.19 6.21
CA GLY A 571 -10.16 -14.75 7.44
C GLY A 571 -8.70 -15.19 7.32
N SER A 572 -7.93 -14.56 6.44
CA SER A 572 -6.49 -14.81 6.23
C SER A 572 -5.58 -13.98 7.15
N SER A 573 -6.17 -13.21 8.05
CA SER A 573 -5.48 -12.39 9.05
C SER A 573 -5.16 -13.17 10.34
N ILE A 574 -4.36 -12.56 11.21
CA ILE A 574 -4.08 -13.07 12.56
C ILE A 574 -5.34 -13.13 13.42
N LYS A 575 -5.33 -14.02 14.44
CA LYS A 575 -6.44 -14.25 15.38
C LYS A 575 -7.01 -12.94 15.97
N GLN A 576 -6.16 -11.99 16.32
CA GLN A 576 -6.60 -10.71 16.90
C GLN A 576 -7.49 -9.91 15.93
N VAL A 577 -7.15 -9.86 14.66
CA VAL A 577 -7.96 -9.21 13.63
C VAL A 577 -9.32 -9.89 13.50
N ASN A 578 -9.37 -11.23 13.53
CA ASN A 578 -10.61 -11.98 13.45
C ASN A 578 -11.54 -11.66 14.65
N ILE A 579 -10.99 -11.55 15.87
CA ILE A 579 -11.74 -11.16 17.07
C ILE A 579 -12.30 -9.74 16.89
N GLU A 580 -11.47 -8.77 16.53
CA GLU A 580 -11.88 -7.37 16.33
C GLU A 580 -12.92 -7.23 15.21
N ALA A 581 -12.82 -8.05 14.15
CA ALA A 581 -13.81 -8.08 13.07
C ALA A 581 -15.16 -8.59 13.55
N ILE A 582 -15.21 -9.70 14.31
CA ILE A 582 -16.44 -10.26 14.86
C ILE A 582 -17.13 -9.24 15.77
N ASP A 583 -16.39 -8.59 16.68
CA ASP A 583 -16.91 -7.56 17.56
C ASP A 583 -17.47 -6.37 16.79
N SER A 584 -16.77 -5.96 15.73
CA SER A 584 -17.19 -4.87 14.84
C SER A 584 -18.46 -5.21 14.07
N TYR A 585 -18.60 -6.41 13.52
CA TYR A 585 -19.83 -6.87 12.88
C TYR A 585 -21.01 -6.89 13.85
N GLN A 586 -20.82 -7.37 15.09
CA GLN A 586 -21.86 -7.36 16.10
C GLN A 586 -22.30 -5.93 16.46
N LYS A 587 -21.37 -4.99 16.51
CA LYS A 587 -21.68 -3.57 16.72
C LYS A 587 -22.49 -3.01 15.54
N ILE A 588 -22.08 -3.26 14.29
CA ILE A 588 -22.81 -2.88 13.08
C ILE A 588 -24.25 -3.37 13.12
N LEU A 589 -24.45 -4.65 13.46
CA LEU A 589 -25.78 -5.25 13.57
C LEU A 589 -26.65 -4.53 14.62
N ARG A 590 -26.11 -4.26 15.81
CA ARG A 590 -26.85 -3.52 16.86
C ARG A 590 -27.23 -2.11 16.42
N GLU A 591 -26.29 -1.38 15.78
CA GLU A 591 -26.52 -0.02 15.30
C GLU A 591 -27.56 0.01 14.16
N ALA A 592 -27.46 -0.89 13.18
CA ALA A 592 -28.43 -0.99 12.08
C ALA A 592 -29.83 -1.33 12.59
N GLN A 593 -29.96 -2.30 13.51
CA GLN A 593 -31.24 -2.68 14.14
C GLN A 593 -31.84 -1.56 14.98
N ALA A 594 -31.01 -0.75 15.65
CA ALA A 594 -31.51 0.41 16.40
C ALA A 594 -32.12 1.48 15.48
N LEU A 595 -31.47 1.75 14.33
CA LEU A 595 -32.00 2.66 13.30
C LEU A 595 -33.30 2.12 12.67
N GLU A 596 -33.34 0.83 12.35
CA GLU A 596 -34.53 0.16 11.83
C GLU A 596 -35.71 0.26 12.82
N ARG A 597 -35.49 -0.10 14.09
CA ARG A 597 -36.51 -0.03 15.16
C ARG A 597 -37.07 1.37 15.32
N ARG A 598 -36.20 2.39 15.38
CA ARG A 598 -36.64 3.79 15.48
C ARG A 598 -37.56 4.22 14.34
N ALA A 599 -37.24 3.77 13.13
CA ALA A 599 -38.04 4.06 11.94
C ALA A 599 -39.39 3.31 11.98
N LEU A 600 -39.40 2.03 12.33
CA LEU A 600 -40.61 1.22 12.48
C LEU A 600 -41.57 1.80 13.58
N GLU A 601 -41.03 2.22 14.72
CA GLU A 601 -41.81 2.90 15.77
C GLU A 601 -42.46 4.18 15.24
N ASN A 602 -41.75 5.00 14.48
CA ASN A 602 -42.32 6.21 13.89
C ASN A 602 -43.44 5.91 12.88
N ILE A 603 -43.30 4.85 12.08
CA ILE A 603 -44.34 4.44 11.13
C ILE A 603 -45.56 3.91 11.89
N SER A 604 -45.35 3.03 12.87
CA SER A 604 -46.44 2.40 13.64
C SER A 604 -47.26 3.40 14.47
N HIS A 605 -46.64 4.46 14.99
CA HIS A 605 -47.35 5.50 15.74
C HIS A 605 -48.34 6.33 14.90
N LYS A 606 -48.24 6.28 13.59
CA LYS A 606 -49.13 7.00 12.65
C LYS A 606 -50.39 6.20 12.27
N GLU A 607 -50.41 4.91 12.58
CA GLU A 607 -51.55 4.06 12.32
C GLU A 607 -52.67 4.31 13.33
N LYS A 608 -53.92 4.21 12.85
CA LYS A 608 -55.10 4.40 13.71
C LYS A 608 -55.12 3.35 14.82
N LYS A 609 -55.25 3.78 16.07
CA LYS A 609 -55.49 2.88 17.21
C LYS A 609 -56.75 2.09 16.99
N SER A 610 -56.70 0.77 16.90
CA SER A 610 -57.82 -0.14 16.97
C SER A 610 -58.08 -0.60 18.42
N ASN A 611 -59.24 -1.19 18.69
CA ASN A 611 -59.54 -1.77 20.01
C ASN A 611 -58.79 -3.07 20.29
N GLY A 612 -57.80 -3.45 19.48
CA GLY A 612 -57.02 -4.67 19.61
C GLY A 612 -55.51 -4.43 19.44
N MET A 613 -54.74 -5.49 19.53
CA MET A 613 -53.33 -5.52 19.24
C MET A 613 -53.11 -5.50 17.71
N ASN A 614 -52.47 -4.48 17.17
CA ASN A 614 -52.11 -4.41 15.76
C ASN A 614 -50.64 -4.84 15.59
N ILE A 615 -50.40 -5.73 14.62
CA ILE A 615 -49.07 -6.16 14.21
C ILE A 615 -48.89 -5.69 12.78
N LEU A 616 -47.88 -4.85 12.57
CA LEU A 616 -47.48 -4.39 11.25
C LEU A 616 -46.31 -5.23 10.71
N LEU A 617 -46.50 -5.81 9.53
CA LEU A 617 -45.50 -6.60 8.86
C LEU A 617 -44.91 -5.82 7.70
N PHE A 618 -43.60 -5.77 7.63
CA PHE A 618 -42.88 -5.12 6.56
C PHE A 618 -42.08 -6.13 5.75
N ASN A 619 -42.40 -6.24 4.48
CA ASN A 619 -41.59 -6.98 3.53
C ASN A 619 -40.64 -6.00 2.83
N SER A 620 -39.35 -6.13 3.09
CA SER A 620 -38.30 -5.29 2.47
C SER A 620 -37.90 -5.75 1.05
N LEU A 621 -38.52 -6.83 0.54
CA LEU A 621 -38.25 -7.36 -0.80
C LEU A 621 -39.31 -6.86 -1.80
N SER A 622 -38.97 -6.88 -3.09
CA SER A 622 -39.86 -6.49 -4.18
C SER A 622 -40.83 -7.60 -4.65
N TRP A 623 -40.87 -8.73 -3.93
CA TRP A 623 -41.75 -9.86 -4.20
C TRP A 623 -42.41 -10.37 -2.92
N GLU A 624 -43.53 -11.05 -3.08
CA GLU A 624 -44.25 -11.71 -1.99
C GLU A 624 -43.41 -12.87 -1.42
N ARG A 625 -43.54 -13.09 -0.13
CA ARG A 625 -42.93 -14.25 0.55
C ARG A 625 -43.76 -14.72 1.72
N SER A 626 -43.67 -16.02 2.03
CA SER A 626 -44.13 -16.62 3.26
C SER A 626 -42.96 -16.76 4.25
N GLY A 627 -43.24 -16.74 5.55
CA GLY A 627 -42.24 -16.93 6.58
C GLY A 627 -42.84 -16.99 7.97
N GLU A 628 -42.08 -17.49 8.92
CA GLU A 628 -42.45 -17.51 10.32
C GLU A 628 -42.12 -16.18 11.02
N ILE A 629 -43.02 -15.75 11.92
CA ILE A 629 -42.84 -14.55 12.72
C ILE A 629 -42.92 -14.96 14.19
N ASN A 630 -41.84 -14.73 14.92
CA ASN A 630 -41.79 -14.95 16.36
C ASN A 630 -42.23 -13.70 17.10
N LEU A 631 -43.34 -13.82 17.87
CA LEU A 631 -43.85 -12.74 18.70
C LEU A 631 -43.61 -13.11 20.18
N GLU A 632 -42.79 -12.30 20.84
CA GLU A 632 -42.35 -12.60 22.22
C GLU A 632 -43.45 -12.46 23.28
N LYS A 633 -44.53 -11.73 22.98
CA LYS A 633 -45.66 -11.53 23.92
C LYS A 633 -46.98 -11.44 23.16
N ILE A 634 -47.63 -12.56 23.01
CA ILE A 634 -49.00 -12.64 22.50
C ILE A 634 -49.98 -12.83 23.66
N PRO A 635 -51.07 -12.03 23.74
CA PRO A 635 -52.13 -12.29 24.71
C PRO A 635 -52.73 -13.68 24.55
N ALA A 636 -53.06 -14.37 25.64
CA ALA A 636 -53.76 -15.64 25.58
C ALA A 636 -55.06 -15.52 24.78
N GLY A 637 -55.28 -16.40 23.78
CA GLY A 637 -56.45 -16.34 22.90
C GLY A 637 -56.34 -15.43 21.69
N PHE A 638 -55.11 -14.97 21.34
CA PHE A 638 -54.89 -14.24 20.10
C PHE A 638 -55.24 -15.08 18.88
N ILE A 639 -56.12 -14.59 18.04
CA ILE A 639 -56.50 -15.17 16.75
C ILE A 639 -56.18 -14.12 15.69
N PRO A 640 -55.32 -14.44 14.70
CA PRO A 640 -55.09 -13.51 13.59
C PRO A 640 -56.39 -13.19 12.84
N SER A 641 -56.63 -11.94 12.52
CA SER A 641 -57.75 -11.50 11.69
C SER A 641 -57.49 -11.62 10.19
N ASP A 642 -56.27 -11.97 9.80
CA ASP A 642 -55.85 -12.11 8.41
C ASP A 642 -55.75 -13.61 8.06
N GLU A 643 -56.45 -14.04 7.02
CA GLU A 643 -56.53 -15.43 6.53
C GLU A 643 -55.16 -15.96 6.06
N ASN A 644 -54.23 -15.06 5.77
CA ASN A 644 -52.87 -15.42 5.33
C ASN A 644 -51.92 -15.67 6.53
N ILE A 645 -52.37 -15.48 7.75
CA ILE A 645 -51.56 -15.70 8.97
C ILE A 645 -52.14 -16.93 9.71
N GLN A 646 -51.34 -18.00 9.77
CA GLN A 646 -51.61 -19.17 10.59
C GLN A 646 -50.88 -19.06 11.93
N SER A 647 -51.59 -19.29 13.05
CA SER A 647 -51.06 -19.22 14.43
C SER A 647 -50.52 -20.60 14.88
#